data_17e03c7877ccd28cdd97cea3fd3b4f84
#
_entry.id   17e03c7877ccd28cdd97cea3fd3b4f84
#
_cell.length_a   1.000
_cell.length_b   1.000
_cell.length_c   1.000
_cell.angle_alpha   90.00
_cell.angle_beta   90.00
_cell.angle_gamma   90.00
#
_symmetry.space_group_name_H-M   'P 1'
#
loop_
_entity.id
_entity.type
_entity.pdbx_description
1 polymer ?
#
loop_
_entity_poly.entity_id
_entity_poly.type
_entity_poly.pdbx_seq_one_letter_code
_entity_poly.pdbx_strand_id
1 'polypeptide(L)'
;MKKKAIEKIPYLTLPETNPEINKNRKVKYIAVTAFKNIAHEQHLFIEVYRNRKQDKDVPVIRIVLTKKDFGNFVPETSRWTREKIEPERYYSAVCLLWHRNNDRAGTWEQAMQENVLYSANDYDRIKKICHVTIWNQDRWPEYIYEHENNIVVTARRQAEHRKYLRRQQALKDREANTPELPEKRILDMAEQLFFGAKHFLYYKKHGCWADVACSKCGGVTTGRWKDGISYESQFQKWVEEPREGQSGHCQMCGEVGEYKCQGKVKGEHSKSTHLFLGQKYKDNGFVMRYIEVSKTWNLQMMCGEKGLEMNGAYEELSGVEIARAYYMPGEKVQIDYHKHNPYNGNFWDDCNLYGNANITIREAAVLSDTYENMRGTMFQYSAMREYGRMVYKYNPITYLSRYKETPQIEMLVKMGLTEVVKSLIGDRDGIVADIDAKRPDQFLGIRKCRVHQLIEKNGDLNVLETMQMEYRMGAEWSDEQIDHIAETHLRRGQLEVATAYMSVQQLLNRIEKYARAEWGTGCGSTEQRLQNVANTYIDYLNMRIALGYDLHNSVYQQPRDLTVAHTKMVTESSKKKADKRLAEVKTRFSDIRKQYRKLRNRYFWEDENLLIRPARSAEEIVMEGRILHHCVGGDNYLDKHNRGESYILMLRQQSDPELPYITVEIEAKTDRIRQWYGANDKKPDEKNMQKWLDDYIKKLKSGSLAAGITIRYKAESKMATDAQRICVAG
;
A
#
# COMPACT_ATOMS: atom_id res chain seq x y z
N MET A 1 25.52 -24.08 -23.10
CA MET A 1 26.80 -23.65 -23.75
C MET A 1 27.97 -23.95 -22.82
N LYS A 2 29.04 -24.57 -23.32
CA LYS A 2 30.26 -24.93 -22.51
C LYS A 2 31.23 -23.77 -22.51
N LYS A 3 31.11 -22.83 -21.58
CA LYS A 3 31.90 -21.57 -21.49
C LYS A 3 33.43 -21.81 -21.57
N LYS A 4 33.97 -22.73 -20.77
CA LYS A 4 35.41 -23.07 -20.76
C LYS A 4 35.94 -23.60 -22.12
N ALA A 5 35.09 -24.24 -22.92
CA ALA A 5 35.50 -24.71 -24.25
C ALA A 5 35.50 -23.55 -25.25
N ILE A 6 34.59 -22.62 -25.12
CA ILE A 6 34.50 -21.42 -25.96
C ILE A 6 35.67 -20.46 -25.70
N GLU A 7 36.07 -20.30 -24.44
CA GLU A 7 37.19 -19.44 -24.06
C GLU A 7 38.51 -19.89 -24.67
N LYS A 8 38.69 -21.20 -24.91
CA LYS A 8 39.89 -21.75 -25.54
C LYS A 8 39.97 -21.50 -27.06
N ILE A 9 38.88 -21.05 -27.66
CA ILE A 9 38.87 -20.77 -29.10
C ILE A 9 39.50 -19.39 -29.33
N PRO A 10 40.54 -19.28 -30.16
CA PRO A 10 41.18 -18.02 -30.46
C PRO A 10 40.18 -17.05 -31.07
N TYR A 11 40.42 -15.75 -30.91
CA TYR A 11 39.61 -14.71 -31.54
C TYR A 11 39.67 -14.82 -33.05
N LEU A 12 38.61 -14.39 -33.70
CA LEU A 12 38.56 -14.32 -35.14
C LEU A 12 39.50 -13.20 -35.63
N THR A 13 40.36 -13.52 -36.59
CA THR A 13 41.21 -12.50 -37.18
C THR A 13 40.35 -11.52 -37.97
N LEU A 14 40.46 -10.23 -37.65
CA LEU A 14 39.84 -9.20 -38.49
C LEU A 14 40.62 -9.17 -39.82
N PRO A 15 39.98 -9.46 -40.97
CA PRO A 15 40.66 -9.42 -42.26
C PRO A 15 41.23 -8.01 -42.52
N GLU A 16 42.24 -7.90 -43.39
CA GLU A 16 42.76 -6.59 -43.81
C GLU A 16 41.62 -5.69 -44.25
N THR A 17 41.57 -4.53 -43.65
CA THR A 17 40.40 -3.65 -43.70
C THR A 17 40.02 -3.27 -45.11
N ASN A 18 38.77 -3.49 -45.51
CA ASN A 18 38.20 -3.01 -46.76
C ASN A 18 38.41 -1.49 -46.88
N PRO A 19 39.02 -0.99 -47.97
CA PRO A 19 39.25 0.44 -48.21
C PRO A 19 37.98 1.31 -48.05
N GLU A 20 36.79 0.79 -48.39
CA GLU A 20 35.54 1.49 -48.26
C GLU A 20 35.13 1.69 -46.80
N ILE A 21 35.34 0.69 -45.94
CA ILE A 21 35.06 0.80 -44.51
C ILE A 21 36.04 1.80 -43.86
N ASN A 22 37.32 1.77 -44.29
CA ASN A 22 38.33 2.68 -43.75
C ASN A 22 38.12 4.15 -44.13
N LYS A 23 37.58 4.41 -45.30
CA LYS A 23 37.25 5.78 -45.77
C LYS A 23 36.05 6.38 -45.01
N ASN A 24 35.18 5.56 -44.46
CA ASN A 24 33.98 6.02 -43.78
C ASN A 24 34.30 6.37 -42.32
N ARG A 25 34.55 7.65 -42.05
CA ARG A 25 34.84 8.17 -40.68
C ARG A 25 33.70 7.94 -39.67
N LYS A 26 32.51 7.56 -40.09
CA LYS A 26 31.36 7.26 -39.22
C LYS A 26 31.45 5.87 -38.61
N VAL A 27 32.13 4.91 -39.25
CA VAL A 27 32.24 3.54 -38.79
C VAL A 27 33.14 3.47 -37.54
N LYS A 28 32.59 3.10 -36.40
CA LYS A 28 33.29 2.95 -35.13
C LYS A 28 33.63 1.51 -34.81
N TYR A 29 32.78 0.58 -35.22
CA TYR A 29 32.91 -0.84 -34.91
C TYR A 29 32.67 -1.70 -36.15
N ILE A 30 33.43 -2.80 -36.22
CA ILE A 30 33.34 -3.78 -37.29
C ILE A 30 33.09 -5.14 -36.68
N ALA A 31 32.05 -5.84 -37.10
CA ALA A 31 31.73 -7.18 -36.68
C ALA A 31 32.09 -8.21 -37.76
N VAL A 32 32.74 -9.29 -37.31
CA VAL A 32 33.07 -10.47 -38.13
C VAL A 32 32.41 -11.70 -37.52
N THR A 33 32.04 -12.66 -38.39
CA THR A 33 31.40 -13.87 -37.92
C THR A 33 32.07 -15.13 -38.43
N ALA A 34 31.96 -16.22 -37.67
CA ALA A 34 32.38 -17.56 -38.12
C ALA A 34 31.56 -18.66 -37.45
N PHE A 35 31.28 -19.72 -38.19
CA PHE A 35 30.78 -20.94 -37.57
C PHE A 35 31.91 -21.79 -37.00
N LYS A 36 31.72 -22.32 -35.79
CA LYS A 36 32.60 -23.32 -35.16
C LYS A 36 31.75 -24.46 -34.61
N ASN A 37 32.21 -25.68 -34.74
CA ASN A 37 31.57 -26.84 -34.14
C ASN A 37 32.20 -27.12 -32.78
N ILE A 38 31.44 -27.11 -31.72
CA ILE A 38 31.89 -27.40 -30.37
C ILE A 38 30.98 -28.48 -29.78
N ALA A 39 31.56 -29.62 -29.41
CA ALA A 39 30.83 -30.75 -28.86
C ALA A 39 29.60 -31.17 -29.71
N HIS A 40 29.81 -31.30 -31.02
CA HIS A 40 28.78 -31.67 -32.02
C HIS A 40 27.64 -30.65 -32.24
N GLU A 41 27.75 -29.44 -31.66
CA GLU A 41 26.81 -28.38 -31.89
C GLU A 41 27.49 -27.23 -32.68
N GLN A 42 26.78 -26.69 -33.66
CA GLN A 42 27.23 -25.55 -34.45
C GLN A 42 26.97 -24.25 -33.65
N HIS A 43 28.04 -23.49 -33.45
CA HIS A 43 28.02 -22.19 -32.79
C HIS A 43 28.37 -21.10 -33.81
N LEU A 44 27.63 -20.00 -33.78
CA LEU A 44 27.99 -18.77 -34.47
C LEU A 44 28.73 -17.86 -33.52
N PHE A 45 29.97 -17.54 -33.85
CA PHE A 45 30.76 -16.53 -33.21
C PHE A 45 30.60 -15.21 -33.95
N ILE A 46 30.28 -14.16 -33.23
CA ILE A 46 30.20 -12.78 -33.71
C ILE A 46 31.16 -11.98 -32.85
N GLU A 47 32.21 -11.47 -33.44
CA GLU A 47 33.21 -10.67 -32.72
C GLU A 47 33.24 -9.26 -33.26
N VAL A 48 33.16 -8.31 -32.33
CA VAL A 48 33.06 -6.89 -32.64
C VAL A 48 34.35 -6.19 -32.25
N TYR A 49 34.99 -5.56 -33.22
CA TYR A 49 36.24 -4.84 -33.06
C TYR A 49 36.06 -3.33 -33.23
N ARG A 50 36.87 -2.54 -32.55
CA ARG A 50 36.94 -1.09 -32.78
C ARG A 50 37.63 -0.83 -34.13
N ASN A 51 37.12 0.09 -34.92
CA ASN A 51 37.70 0.49 -36.20
C ASN A 51 38.91 1.46 -35.98
N ARG A 52 39.91 1.02 -35.17
CA ARG A 52 41.15 1.78 -34.93
C ARG A 52 42.36 0.87 -35.21
N LYS A 53 43.43 1.44 -35.74
CA LYS A 53 44.64 0.66 -36.12
C LYS A 53 45.29 -0.14 -34.98
N GLN A 54 45.09 0.29 -33.73
CA GLN A 54 45.79 -0.29 -32.55
C GLN A 54 44.93 -1.37 -31.80
N ASP A 55 43.65 -1.53 -32.06
CA ASP A 55 42.73 -2.35 -31.24
C ASP A 55 42.17 -3.56 -32.05
N LYS A 56 42.95 -4.16 -32.96
CA LYS A 56 42.46 -5.20 -33.88
C LYS A 56 42.61 -6.65 -33.38
N ASP A 57 43.35 -6.85 -32.32
CA ASP A 57 43.72 -8.22 -31.86
C ASP A 57 42.72 -8.80 -30.85
N VAL A 58 42.03 -7.93 -30.10
CA VAL A 58 41.03 -8.36 -29.10
C VAL A 58 39.70 -7.72 -29.38
N PRO A 59 38.63 -8.50 -29.52
CA PRO A 59 37.30 -7.93 -29.75
C PRO A 59 36.80 -7.22 -28.48
N VAL A 60 35.97 -6.20 -28.69
CA VAL A 60 35.27 -5.51 -27.62
C VAL A 60 34.25 -6.46 -26.94
N ILE A 61 33.61 -7.30 -27.76
CA ILE A 61 32.70 -8.35 -27.31
C ILE A 61 32.76 -9.56 -28.25
N ARG A 62 32.63 -10.75 -27.67
CA ARG A 62 32.42 -12.02 -28.35
C ARG A 62 31.00 -12.48 -28.05
N ILE A 63 30.11 -12.45 -29.03
CA ILE A 63 28.75 -12.97 -28.97
C ILE A 63 28.77 -14.39 -29.56
N VAL A 64 28.24 -15.35 -28.83
CA VAL A 64 28.17 -16.75 -29.27
C VAL A 64 26.74 -17.21 -29.25
N LEU A 65 26.22 -17.61 -30.41
CA LEU A 65 24.86 -18.05 -30.61
C LEU A 65 24.81 -19.51 -31.04
N THR A 66 23.86 -20.25 -30.48
CA THR A 66 23.39 -21.53 -31.03
C THR A 66 21.89 -21.43 -31.29
N LYS A 67 21.27 -22.43 -31.88
CA LYS A 67 19.80 -22.44 -32.12
C LYS A 67 18.97 -22.36 -30.83
N LYS A 68 19.55 -22.77 -29.67
CA LYS A 68 18.83 -22.90 -28.39
C LYS A 68 19.47 -22.18 -27.21
N ASP A 69 20.63 -21.59 -27.41
CA ASP A 69 21.41 -20.98 -26.33
C ASP A 69 22.27 -19.83 -26.84
N PHE A 70 22.66 -18.92 -25.95
CA PHE A 70 23.55 -17.82 -26.26
C PHE A 70 24.43 -17.44 -25.08
N GLY A 71 25.49 -16.68 -25.35
CA GLY A 71 26.35 -16.10 -24.31
C GLY A 71 27.19 -14.97 -24.88
N ASN A 72 27.34 -13.92 -24.12
CA ASN A 72 28.10 -12.74 -24.45
C ASN A 72 29.32 -12.68 -23.55
N PHE A 73 30.51 -12.65 -24.11
CA PHE A 73 31.77 -12.56 -23.39
C PHE A 73 32.42 -11.21 -23.65
N VAL A 74 32.76 -10.49 -22.58
CA VAL A 74 33.45 -9.20 -22.63
C VAL A 74 34.92 -9.43 -22.24
N PRO A 75 35.86 -9.40 -23.19
CA PRO A 75 37.26 -9.68 -22.95
C PRO A 75 37.93 -8.80 -21.92
N GLU A 76 37.64 -7.49 -21.95
CA GLU A 76 38.18 -6.49 -21.03
C GLU A 76 37.95 -6.83 -19.56
N THR A 77 36.80 -7.39 -19.22
CA THR A 77 36.40 -7.77 -17.86
C THR A 77 36.48 -9.28 -17.62
N SER A 78 36.79 -10.07 -18.64
CA SER A 78 36.73 -11.54 -18.63
C SER A 78 35.40 -12.10 -18.13
N ARG A 79 34.31 -11.42 -18.40
CA ARG A 79 32.98 -11.73 -17.87
C ARG A 79 32.04 -12.27 -18.94
N TRP A 80 31.34 -13.36 -18.60
CA TRP A 80 30.21 -13.87 -19.36
C TRP A 80 28.92 -13.30 -18.84
N THR A 81 28.04 -12.89 -19.77
CA THR A 81 26.67 -12.49 -19.44
C THR A 81 25.68 -13.25 -20.32
N ARG A 82 24.55 -13.62 -19.73
CA ARG A 82 23.36 -14.12 -20.43
C ARG A 82 22.24 -13.10 -20.43
N GLU A 83 22.51 -11.93 -19.91
CA GLU A 83 21.52 -10.86 -19.94
C GLU A 83 21.27 -10.47 -21.39
N LYS A 84 20.00 -10.23 -21.69
CA LYS A 84 19.60 -9.72 -22.98
C LYS A 84 20.41 -8.47 -23.30
N ILE A 85 20.67 -8.26 -24.58
CA ILE A 85 21.12 -6.98 -25.09
C ILE A 85 19.99 -5.95 -24.92
N GLU A 86 19.77 -5.49 -23.69
CA GLU A 86 18.84 -4.39 -23.42
C GLU A 86 19.59 -3.06 -23.41
N PRO A 87 19.20 -2.11 -24.24
CA PRO A 87 19.96 -0.86 -24.44
C PRO A 87 20.08 0.02 -23.19
N GLU A 88 19.21 -0.16 -22.20
CA GLU A 88 19.08 0.79 -21.06
C GLU A 88 19.89 0.44 -19.83
N ARG A 89 20.45 -0.76 -19.72
CA ARG A 89 21.10 -1.22 -18.48
C ARG A 89 22.60 -1.45 -18.55
N TYR A 90 23.23 -1.43 -19.73
CA TYR A 90 24.63 -1.86 -19.85
C TYR A 90 25.51 -0.88 -20.61
N TYR A 91 26.46 -0.35 -19.89
CA TYR A 91 27.74 0.14 -20.42
C TYR A 91 28.61 -1.04 -20.89
N SER A 92 28.03 -2.05 -21.49
CA SER A 92 28.76 -3.16 -22.10
C SER A 92 28.93 -2.89 -23.58
N ALA A 93 29.88 -3.56 -24.18
CA ALA A 93 30.12 -3.51 -25.61
C ALA A 93 28.88 -3.80 -26.48
N VAL A 94 27.85 -4.39 -25.90
CA VAL A 94 26.55 -4.63 -26.49
C VAL A 94 25.77 -3.34 -26.72
N CYS A 95 25.90 -2.35 -25.82
CA CYS A 95 25.33 -1.01 -26.03
C CYS A 95 25.93 -0.30 -27.25
N LEU A 96 27.10 -0.73 -27.71
CA LEU A 96 27.73 -0.20 -28.91
C LEU A 96 26.99 -0.64 -30.18
N LEU A 97 26.30 -1.78 -30.12
CA LEU A 97 25.49 -2.30 -31.23
C LEU A 97 24.08 -1.69 -31.24
N TRP A 98 23.65 -1.10 -30.13
CA TRP A 98 22.29 -0.57 -29.93
C TRP A 98 22.34 0.80 -29.26
N HIS A 99 22.41 1.87 -30.04
CA HIS A 99 22.09 3.20 -29.53
C HIS A 99 20.59 3.43 -29.53
N ARG A 100 19.95 3.17 -28.41
CA ARG A 100 18.61 3.69 -28.14
C ARG A 100 18.73 5.00 -27.37
N ASN A 101 18.69 6.09 -28.09
CA ASN A 101 18.30 7.37 -27.47
C ASN A 101 16.77 7.43 -27.50
N ASN A 102 16.16 7.47 -26.36
CA ASN A 102 14.72 7.36 -26.15
C ASN A 102 13.87 8.44 -26.81
N ASP A 103 14.43 9.48 -27.42
CA ASP A 103 13.67 10.65 -27.80
C ASP A 103 13.88 11.17 -29.23
N ARG A 104 14.60 10.46 -30.14
CA ARG A 104 14.80 10.97 -31.49
C ARG A 104 14.80 9.88 -32.55
N ALA A 105 13.87 10.03 -33.51
CA ALA A 105 13.67 9.15 -34.66
C ALA A 105 14.84 9.01 -35.66
N GLY A 106 15.99 9.63 -35.41
CA GLY A 106 17.17 9.57 -36.28
C GLY A 106 18.30 8.64 -35.80
N THR A 107 18.16 7.97 -34.66
CA THR A 107 19.28 7.29 -33.98
C THR A 107 19.59 5.89 -34.50
N TRP A 108 18.62 5.19 -35.10
CA TRP A 108 18.86 3.87 -35.69
C TRP A 108 19.73 3.91 -36.91
N GLU A 109 19.50 4.85 -37.82
CA GLU A 109 20.34 5.05 -39.01
C GLU A 109 21.78 5.38 -38.60
N GLN A 110 21.97 6.19 -37.57
CA GLN A 110 23.29 6.53 -37.08
C GLN A 110 23.98 5.29 -36.46
N ALA A 111 23.30 4.51 -35.67
CA ALA A 111 23.85 3.28 -35.07
C ALA A 111 24.23 2.27 -36.14
N MET A 112 23.44 2.13 -37.18
CA MET A 112 23.77 1.25 -38.33
C MET A 112 24.93 1.76 -39.19
N GLN A 113 25.14 3.08 -39.27
CA GLN A 113 26.32 3.67 -39.91
C GLN A 113 27.60 3.50 -39.09
N GLU A 114 27.49 3.44 -37.77
CA GLU A 114 28.61 3.28 -36.83
C GLU A 114 29.05 1.82 -36.65
N ASN A 115 28.13 0.86 -36.84
CA ASN A 115 28.33 -0.57 -36.61
C ASN A 115 28.08 -1.37 -37.91
N VAL A 116 29.12 -1.82 -38.54
CA VAL A 116 29.03 -2.51 -39.82
C VAL A 116 29.48 -3.97 -39.71
N LEU A 117 28.87 -4.85 -40.47
CA LEU A 117 29.38 -6.18 -40.75
C LEU A 117 30.54 -6.10 -41.76
N TYR A 118 31.56 -6.93 -41.57
CA TYR A 118 32.72 -6.93 -42.47
C TYR A 118 32.33 -7.34 -43.91
N SER A 119 31.43 -8.32 -44.06
CA SER A 119 30.98 -8.84 -45.37
C SER A 119 29.52 -9.24 -45.37
N ALA A 120 28.92 -9.36 -46.58
CA ALA A 120 27.57 -9.89 -46.77
C ALA A 120 27.42 -11.32 -46.22
N ASN A 121 28.46 -12.13 -46.30
CA ASN A 121 28.49 -13.49 -45.75
C ASN A 121 28.30 -13.49 -44.21
N ASP A 122 28.71 -12.44 -43.52
CA ASP A 122 28.50 -12.34 -42.09
C ASP A 122 27.03 -12.18 -41.76
N TYR A 123 26.32 -11.42 -42.56
CA TYR A 123 24.87 -11.27 -42.42
C TYR A 123 24.14 -12.59 -42.68
N ASP A 124 24.50 -13.33 -43.71
CA ASP A 124 23.89 -14.62 -44.05
C ASP A 124 24.09 -15.65 -42.94
N ARG A 125 25.27 -15.63 -42.27
CA ARG A 125 25.53 -16.49 -41.12
C ARG A 125 24.67 -16.16 -39.94
N ILE A 126 24.42 -14.87 -39.66
CA ILE A 126 23.52 -14.40 -38.60
C ILE A 126 22.10 -14.86 -38.92
N LYS A 127 21.60 -14.62 -40.12
CA LYS A 127 20.28 -15.07 -40.55
C LYS A 127 20.08 -16.58 -40.43
N LYS A 128 21.10 -17.36 -40.73
CA LYS A 128 21.04 -18.83 -40.67
C LYS A 128 20.85 -19.37 -39.24
N ILE A 129 21.36 -18.69 -38.24
CA ILE A 129 21.21 -19.06 -36.81
C ILE A 129 19.98 -18.44 -36.18
N CYS A 130 19.75 -17.17 -36.45
CA CYS A 130 18.66 -16.40 -35.88
C CYS A 130 17.37 -16.60 -36.72
N HIS A 131 16.63 -17.68 -36.49
CA HIS A 131 15.36 -17.96 -37.15
C HIS A 131 14.25 -16.99 -36.68
N VAL A 132 14.41 -15.70 -36.95
CA VAL A 132 13.48 -14.65 -36.55
C VAL A 132 13.03 -13.86 -37.79
N THR A 133 11.80 -13.38 -37.78
CA THR A 133 11.26 -12.50 -38.82
C THR A 133 11.36 -11.07 -38.33
N ILE A 134 12.08 -10.23 -39.07
CA ILE A 134 12.27 -8.81 -38.78
C ILE A 134 11.73 -7.98 -39.94
N TRP A 135 11.06 -6.88 -39.66
CA TRP A 135 10.45 -6.01 -40.67
C TRP A 135 11.48 -5.25 -41.52
N ASN A 136 12.67 -4.94 -40.95
CA ASN A 136 13.74 -4.22 -41.63
C ASN A 136 14.99 -5.09 -41.76
N GLN A 137 15.25 -5.61 -42.90
CA GLN A 137 16.28 -6.63 -43.16
C GLN A 137 17.72 -6.17 -42.95
N ASP A 138 17.99 -4.86 -42.93
CA ASP A 138 19.33 -4.32 -42.82
C ASP A 138 19.83 -4.19 -41.37
N ARG A 139 18.99 -4.50 -40.41
CA ARG A 139 19.33 -4.34 -38.98
C ARG A 139 19.86 -5.64 -38.36
N TRP A 140 21.07 -6.03 -38.70
CA TRP A 140 21.68 -7.25 -38.15
C TRP A 140 21.73 -7.37 -36.61
N PRO A 141 21.90 -6.31 -35.80
CA PRO A 141 21.84 -6.43 -34.36
C PRO A 141 20.44 -6.83 -33.85
N GLU A 142 19.38 -6.47 -34.57
CA GLU A 142 18.00 -6.80 -34.21
C GLU A 142 17.73 -8.31 -34.33
N TYR A 143 18.37 -9.01 -35.31
CA TYR A 143 18.30 -10.48 -35.41
C TYR A 143 18.88 -11.15 -34.15
N ILE A 144 20.02 -10.65 -33.65
CA ILE A 144 20.66 -11.18 -32.46
C ILE A 144 19.76 -10.96 -31.24
N TYR A 145 19.28 -9.75 -31.07
CA TYR A 145 18.39 -9.39 -29.96
C TYR A 145 17.11 -10.24 -29.92
N GLU A 146 16.43 -10.35 -31.05
CA GLU A 146 15.20 -11.16 -31.10
C GLU A 146 15.49 -12.65 -30.87
N HIS A 147 16.59 -13.17 -31.37
CA HIS A 147 17.00 -14.54 -31.11
C HIS A 147 17.26 -14.78 -29.63
N GLU A 148 18.07 -13.94 -28.98
CA GLU A 148 18.35 -14.01 -27.54
C GLU A 148 17.06 -13.85 -26.71
N ASN A 149 16.22 -12.90 -27.08
CA ASN A 149 14.95 -12.65 -26.43
C ASN A 149 14.02 -13.88 -26.51
N ASN A 150 13.90 -14.48 -27.67
CA ASN A 150 13.09 -15.68 -27.85
C ASN A 150 13.59 -16.86 -26.99
N ILE A 151 14.91 -17.05 -26.87
CA ILE A 151 15.48 -18.07 -25.99
C ILE A 151 15.11 -17.81 -24.53
N VAL A 152 15.29 -16.57 -24.05
CA VAL A 152 14.97 -16.19 -22.67
C VAL A 152 13.48 -16.35 -22.38
N VAL A 153 12.61 -15.82 -23.26
CA VAL A 153 11.16 -15.90 -23.10
C VAL A 153 10.67 -17.35 -23.12
N THR A 154 11.21 -18.17 -24.05
CA THR A 154 10.85 -19.59 -24.13
C THR A 154 11.28 -20.34 -22.87
N ALA A 155 12.50 -20.12 -22.38
CA ALA A 155 13.00 -20.74 -21.15
C ALA A 155 12.13 -20.33 -19.94
N ARG A 156 11.75 -19.05 -19.84
CA ARG A 156 10.86 -18.54 -18.79
C ARG A 156 9.48 -19.21 -18.86
N ARG A 157 8.86 -19.25 -20.03
CA ARG A 157 7.55 -19.93 -20.22
C ARG A 157 7.61 -21.41 -19.85
N GLN A 158 8.68 -22.11 -20.23
CA GLN A 158 8.85 -23.51 -19.84
C GLN A 158 9.05 -23.70 -18.34
N ALA A 159 9.76 -22.80 -17.68
CA ALA A 159 9.92 -22.81 -16.22
C ALA A 159 8.59 -22.53 -15.49
N GLU A 160 7.83 -21.55 -15.96
CA GLU A 160 6.50 -21.24 -15.44
C GLU A 160 5.53 -22.40 -15.66
N HIS A 161 5.54 -23.03 -16.84
CA HIS A 161 4.72 -24.21 -17.11
C HIS A 161 5.08 -25.41 -16.24
N ARG A 162 6.37 -25.69 -16.00
CA ARG A 162 6.80 -26.73 -15.06
C ARG A 162 6.35 -26.43 -13.63
N LYS A 163 6.43 -25.16 -13.21
CA LYS A 163 5.94 -24.73 -11.89
C LYS A 163 4.43 -24.91 -11.79
N TYR A 164 3.70 -24.57 -12.84
CA TYR A 164 2.26 -24.78 -12.94
C TYR A 164 1.90 -26.26 -12.81
N LEU A 165 2.53 -27.17 -13.60
CA LEU A 165 2.26 -28.60 -13.54
C LEU A 165 2.55 -29.19 -12.14
N ARG A 166 3.63 -28.77 -11.49
CA ARG A 166 3.95 -29.20 -10.10
C ARG A 166 2.85 -28.74 -9.11
N ARG A 167 2.37 -27.51 -9.26
CA ARG A 167 1.26 -27.01 -8.43
C ARG A 167 -0.03 -27.81 -8.67
N GLN A 168 -0.37 -28.09 -9.91
CA GLN A 168 -1.54 -28.89 -10.27
C GLN A 168 -1.47 -30.32 -9.72
N GLN A 169 -0.29 -30.95 -9.79
CA GLN A 169 -0.10 -32.28 -9.21
C GLN A 169 -0.25 -32.26 -7.67
N ALA A 170 0.37 -31.29 -7.01
CA ALA A 170 0.24 -31.13 -5.57
C ALA A 170 -1.21 -30.89 -5.12
N LEU A 171 -2.00 -30.14 -5.90
CA LEU A 171 -3.42 -29.93 -5.66
C LEU A 171 -4.20 -31.26 -5.74
N LYS A 172 -4.00 -32.02 -6.82
CA LYS A 172 -4.64 -33.33 -7.01
C LYS A 172 -4.27 -34.32 -5.89
N ASP A 173 -3.01 -34.33 -5.49
CA ASP A 173 -2.53 -35.19 -4.40
C ASP A 173 -3.17 -34.81 -3.05
N ARG A 174 -3.35 -33.52 -2.78
CA ARG A 174 -4.08 -33.07 -1.59
C ARG A 174 -5.56 -33.46 -1.66
N GLU A 175 -6.20 -33.22 -2.78
CA GLU A 175 -7.62 -33.52 -2.98
C GLU A 175 -7.90 -35.03 -2.81
N ALA A 176 -7.08 -35.89 -3.41
CA ALA A 176 -7.21 -37.35 -3.31
C ALA A 176 -7.07 -37.88 -1.88
N ASN A 177 -6.35 -37.16 -1.00
CA ASN A 177 -6.17 -37.55 0.41
C ASN A 177 -7.13 -36.80 1.36
N THR A 178 -7.99 -35.93 0.86
CA THR A 178 -8.97 -35.21 1.69
C THR A 178 -10.17 -36.10 1.98
N PRO A 179 -10.59 -36.23 3.25
CA PRO A 179 -11.79 -37.03 3.61
C PRO A 179 -13.04 -36.50 2.90
N GLU A 180 -14.01 -37.40 2.69
CA GLU A 180 -15.28 -37.00 2.10
C GLU A 180 -16.02 -35.96 2.94
N LEU A 181 -16.77 -35.10 2.28
CA LEU A 181 -17.59 -34.07 2.91
C LEU A 181 -18.93 -34.69 3.33
N PRO A 182 -19.32 -34.67 4.61
CA PRO A 182 -20.60 -35.16 5.06
C PRO A 182 -21.73 -34.15 4.72
N GLU A 183 -22.03 -34.00 3.42
CA GLU A 183 -22.92 -32.95 2.88
C GLU A 183 -24.27 -32.90 3.59
N LYS A 184 -24.97 -34.04 3.72
CA LYS A 184 -26.28 -34.09 4.38
C LYS A 184 -26.23 -33.50 5.78
N ARG A 185 -25.22 -33.86 6.57
CA ARG A 185 -25.07 -33.40 7.95
C ARG A 185 -24.78 -31.90 8.03
N ILE A 186 -24.02 -31.37 7.07
CA ILE A 186 -23.73 -29.96 6.98
C ILE A 186 -24.99 -29.16 6.65
N LEU A 187 -25.79 -29.64 5.69
CA LEU A 187 -27.03 -29.02 5.30
C LEU A 187 -28.05 -29.05 6.44
N ASP A 188 -28.23 -30.21 7.09
CA ASP A 188 -29.14 -30.38 8.25
C ASP A 188 -28.75 -29.42 9.39
N MET A 189 -27.46 -29.29 9.70
CA MET A 189 -26.97 -28.38 10.73
C MET A 189 -27.18 -26.91 10.34
N ALA A 190 -26.93 -26.55 9.10
CA ALA A 190 -27.15 -25.18 8.60
C ALA A 190 -28.63 -24.81 8.70
N GLU A 191 -29.54 -25.74 8.35
CA GLU A 191 -30.95 -25.51 8.46
C GLU A 191 -31.40 -25.31 9.92
N GLN A 192 -30.93 -26.16 10.84
CA GLN A 192 -31.29 -26.07 12.26
C GLN A 192 -30.76 -24.78 12.94
N LEU A 193 -29.52 -24.40 12.67
CA LEU A 193 -28.85 -23.30 13.40
C LEU A 193 -29.11 -21.94 12.79
N PHE A 194 -29.27 -21.82 11.47
CA PHE A 194 -29.21 -20.54 10.78
C PHE A 194 -30.46 -20.17 9.98
N PHE A 195 -31.12 -21.16 9.38
CA PHE A 195 -32.30 -20.92 8.57
C PHE A 195 -33.61 -21.15 9.34
N GLY A 196 -33.55 -21.97 10.38
CA GLY A 196 -34.75 -22.44 11.09
C GLY A 196 -35.72 -23.15 10.15
N ALA A 197 -36.83 -23.57 10.65
CA ALA A 197 -37.92 -24.12 9.82
C ALA A 197 -38.70 -22.99 9.12
N LYS A 198 -37.97 -22.06 8.46
CA LYS A 198 -38.60 -20.93 7.76
C LYS A 198 -39.10 -21.40 6.39
N HIS A 199 -40.43 -21.38 6.22
CA HIS A 199 -41.10 -21.66 4.96
C HIS A 199 -41.95 -20.48 4.59
N PHE A 200 -42.23 -20.30 3.31
CA PHE A 200 -43.11 -19.24 2.81
C PHE A 200 -44.38 -19.84 2.25
N LEU A 201 -45.51 -19.15 2.57
CA LEU A 201 -46.81 -19.38 1.99
C LEU A 201 -47.11 -18.19 1.09
N TYR A 202 -46.79 -18.31 -0.18
CA TYR A 202 -47.03 -17.27 -1.15
C TYR A 202 -48.53 -17.22 -1.47
N TYR A 203 -49.18 -16.03 -1.37
CA TYR A 203 -50.61 -15.94 -1.54
C TYR A 203 -51.05 -14.88 -2.50
N LYS A 204 -52.23 -15.08 -3.14
CA LYS A 204 -52.96 -14.12 -3.96
C LYS A 204 -54.43 -14.21 -3.57
N LYS A 205 -55.00 -13.09 -3.14
CA LYS A 205 -56.45 -12.98 -2.83
C LYS A 205 -57.26 -12.64 -4.06
N HIS A 206 -58.39 -13.27 -4.23
CA HIS A 206 -59.39 -12.95 -5.25
C HIS A 206 -60.81 -13.15 -4.68
N GLY A 207 -61.50 -12.06 -4.34
CA GLY A 207 -62.80 -12.10 -3.70
C GLY A 207 -62.74 -12.75 -2.31
N CYS A 208 -63.55 -13.80 -2.10
CA CYS A 208 -63.57 -14.63 -0.89
C CYS A 208 -62.53 -15.72 -0.85
N TRP A 209 -61.83 -15.94 -1.93
CA TRP A 209 -60.86 -16.99 -2.14
C TRP A 209 -59.42 -16.51 -2.10
N ALA A 210 -58.50 -17.41 -1.86
CA ALA A 210 -57.10 -17.18 -2.00
C ALA A 210 -56.41 -18.41 -2.56
N ASP A 211 -55.44 -18.18 -3.47
CA ASP A 211 -54.45 -19.18 -3.86
C ASP A 211 -53.25 -19.09 -2.93
N VAL A 212 -52.75 -20.21 -2.46
CA VAL A 212 -51.60 -20.29 -1.56
C VAL A 212 -50.63 -21.36 -2.07
N ALA A 213 -49.43 -20.93 -2.42
CA ALA A 213 -48.33 -21.80 -2.81
C ALA A 213 -47.36 -22.01 -1.63
N CYS A 214 -47.07 -23.23 -1.26
CA CYS A 214 -46.19 -23.59 -0.16
C CYS A 214 -44.77 -23.86 -0.65
N SER A 215 -43.77 -23.16 -0.11
CA SER A 215 -42.37 -23.42 -0.48
C SER A 215 -41.86 -24.78 -0.04
N LYS A 216 -42.44 -25.37 1.02
CA LYS A 216 -42.02 -26.66 1.58
C LYS A 216 -42.44 -27.85 0.72
N CYS A 217 -43.71 -27.95 0.38
CA CYS A 217 -44.25 -29.09 -0.39
C CYS A 217 -44.41 -28.79 -1.89
N GLY A 218 -44.22 -27.56 -2.32
CA GLY A 218 -44.36 -27.12 -3.72
C GLY A 218 -45.80 -26.92 -4.19
N GLY A 219 -46.78 -27.41 -3.41
CA GLY A 219 -48.19 -27.44 -3.84
C GLY A 219 -48.86 -26.07 -3.79
N VAL A 220 -49.85 -25.90 -4.67
CA VAL A 220 -50.75 -24.73 -4.69
C VAL A 220 -52.13 -25.18 -4.27
N THR A 221 -52.71 -24.48 -3.32
CA THR A 221 -54.10 -24.74 -2.84
C THR A 221 -54.94 -23.50 -3.03
N THR A 222 -56.18 -23.69 -3.50
CA THR A 222 -57.18 -22.61 -3.60
C THR A 222 -58.24 -22.90 -2.54
N GLY A 223 -58.51 -21.91 -1.68
CA GLY A 223 -59.48 -22.09 -0.62
C GLY A 223 -60.13 -20.77 -0.19
N ARG A 224 -61.23 -20.91 0.55
CA ARG A 224 -62.02 -19.80 1.06
C ARG A 224 -61.42 -19.27 2.37
N TRP A 225 -61.10 -17.96 2.42
CA TRP A 225 -60.53 -17.34 3.60
C TRP A 225 -61.52 -16.45 4.38
N LYS A 226 -62.61 -16.05 3.74
CA LYS A 226 -63.73 -15.34 4.39
C LYS A 226 -65.08 -15.81 3.86
N ASP A 227 -66.13 -15.49 4.56
CA ASP A 227 -67.47 -15.84 4.14
C ASP A 227 -67.87 -14.97 2.92
N GLY A 228 -68.49 -15.63 1.93
CA GLY A 228 -69.00 -14.98 0.73
C GLY A 228 -70.48 -14.65 0.82
N ILE A 229 -71.10 -14.33 -0.30
CA ILE A 229 -72.55 -14.15 -0.45
C ILE A 229 -73.22 -15.48 -0.22
N SER A 230 -74.50 -15.52 0.18
CA SER A 230 -75.29 -16.62 0.76
C SER A 230 -75.08 -18.05 0.16
N TYR A 231 -74.80 -18.16 -1.13
CA TYR A 231 -74.55 -19.47 -1.75
C TYR A 231 -73.18 -20.05 -1.41
N GLU A 232 -72.16 -19.22 -1.25
CA GLU A 232 -70.79 -19.67 -0.92
C GLU A 232 -70.62 -19.98 0.57
N SER A 233 -71.54 -19.57 1.43
CA SER A 233 -71.55 -19.88 2.87
C SER A 233 -71.70 -21.38 3.19
N GLN A 234 -72.17 -22.16 2.23
CA GLN A 234 -72.34 -23.60 2.36
C GLN A 234 -71.01 -24.38 2.33
N PHE A 235 -69.96 -23.79 1.85
CA PHE A 235 -68.62 -24.39 1.79
C PHE A 235 -67.81 -24.05 3.05
N GLN A 236 -67.23 -25.08 3.64
CA GLN A 236 -66.39 -24.91 4.83
C GLN A 236 -65.20 -24.05 4.52
N LYS A 237 -64.96 -23.03 5.36
CA LYS A 237 -63.79 -22.19 5.31
C LYS A 237 -62.57 -22.99 5.78
N TRP A 238 -61.59 -23.21 4.94
CA TRP A 238 -60.44 -24.06 5.24
C TRP A 238 -59.09 -23.34 5.08
N VAL A 239 -59.03 -22.21 4.49
CA VAL A 239 -57.83 -21.39 4.41
C VAL A 239 -57.85 -20.32 5.47
N GLU A 240 -56.83 -20.24 6.30
CA GLU A 240 -56.61 -19.12 7.21
C GLU A 240 -56.50 -17.82 6.42
N GLU A 241 -56.92 -16.68 7.00
CA GLU A 241 -56.75 -15.42 6.29
C GLU A 241 -55.28 -15.11 6.01
N PRO A 242 -54.84 -15.15 4.75
CA PRO A 242 -53.46 -14.81 4.42
C PRO A 242 -53.19 -13.35 4.62
N ARG A 243 -52.25 -12.99 5.52
CA ARG A 243 -51.79 -11.64 5.78
C ARG A 243 -50.25 -11.59 5.73
N GLU A 244 -49.73 -10.59 5.02
CA GLU A 244 -48.29 -10.38 4.86
C GLU A 244 -47.55 -10.43 6.18
N GLY A 245 -46.51 -11.30 6.26
CA GLY A 245 -45.64 -11.46 7.42
C GLY A 245 -46.24 -12.23 8.60
N GLN A 246 -47.49 -12.68 8.54
CA GLN A 246 -48.11 -13.54 9.56
C GLN A 246 -47.82 -15.02 9.28
N SER A 247 -47.77 -15.83 10.35
CA SER A 247 -47.63 -17.25 10.24
C SER A 247 -48.99 -17.89 9.89
N GLY A 248 -48.95 -18.93 9.09
CA GLY A 248 -50.12 -19.78 8.77
C GLY A 248 -49.71 -21.22 8.48
N HIS A 249 -50.69 -22.07 8.18
CA HIS A 249 -50.47 -23.48 7.92
C HIS A 249 -50.72 -23.81 6.44
N CYS A 250 -49.81 -24.61 5.85
CA CYS A 250 -50.09 -25.20 4.54
C CYS A 250 -51.21 -26.23 4.64
N GLN A 251 -52.26 -26.09 3.81
CA GLN A 251 -53.39 -27.02 3.84
C GLN A 251 -53.07 -28.41 3.24
N MET A 252 -51.93 -28.55 2.55
CA MET A 252 -51.47 -29.84 1.98
C MET A 252 -50.54 -30.59 2.91
N CYS A 253 -49.50 -29.96 3.43
CA CYS A 253 -48.48 -30.63 4.24
C CYS A 253 -48.56 -30.32 5.73
N GLY A 254 -49.40 -29.38 6.16
CA GLY A 254 -49.52 -28.96 7.57
C GLY A 254 -48.41 -28.10 8.12
N GLU A 255 -47.35 -27.87 7.36
CA GLU A 255 -46.21 -27.10 7.81
C GLU A 255 -46.54 -25.60 8.01
N VAL A 256 -45.93 -25.02 9.02
CA VAL A 256 -46.09 -23.59 9.33
C VAL A 256 -45.19 -22.74 8.41
N GLY A 257 -45.76 -21.74 7.76
CA GLY A 257 -45.02 -20.84 6.92
C GLY A 257 -45.44 -19.38 7.13
N GLU A 258 -44.57 -18.45 6.73
CA GLU A 258 -44.85 -17.01 6.72
C GLU A 258 -45.57 -16.62 5.42
N TYR A 259 -46.72 -15.98 5.55
CA TYR A 259 -47.45 -15.50 4.37
C TYR A 259 -46.75 -14.36 3.66
N LYS A 260 -46.62 -14.48 2.32
CA LYS A 260 -45.99 -13.49 1.46
C LYS A 260 -46.87 -13.20 0.23
N CYS A 261 -47.30 -11.97 0.09
CA CYS A 261 -48.15 -11.57 -1.02
C CYS A 261 -47.42 -11.71 -2.38
N GLN A 262 -48.02 -12.39 -3.34
CA GLN A 262 -47.49 -12.58 -4.70
C GLN A 262 -47.06 -11.22 -5.34
N GLY A 263 -47.82 -10.17 -5.21
CA GLY A 263 -47.52 -8.87 -5.79
C GLY A 263 -46.30 -8.16 -5.17
N LYS A 264 -45.81 -8.64 -4.04
CA LYS A 264 -44.58 -8.15 -3.37
C LYS A 264 -43.36 -8.97 -3.61
N VAL A 265 -43.49 -10.14 -4.26
CA VAL A 265 -42.35 -11.03 -4.58
C VAL A 265 -41.63 -10.48 -5.81
N LYS A 266 -40.38 -10.04 -5.61
CA LYS A 266 -39.51 -9.49 -6.66
C LYS A 266 -38.45 -10.50 -7.13
N GLY A 267 -38.85 -11.74 -7.38
CA GLY A 267 -37.95 -12.80 -7.79
C GLY A 267 -37.52 -13.72 -6.63
N GLU A 268 -36.39 -14.38 -6.80
CA GLU A 268 -35.83 -15.35 -5.87
C GLU A 268 -35.37 -14.71 -4.55
N HIS A 269 -35.67 -15.31 -3.43
CA HIS A 269 -35.18 -14.89 -2.12
C HIS A 269 -34.15 -15.90 -1.64
N SER A 270 -32.92 -15.47 -1.39
CA SER A 270 -31.85 -16.32 -0.91
C SER A 270 -31.22 -15.76 0.38
N LYS A 271 -30.83 -16.66 1.26
CA LYS A 271 -30.01 -16.37 2.45
C LYS A 271 -28.85 -17.34 2.49
N SER A 272 -27.64 -16.85 2.78
CA SER A 272 -26.48 -17.70 2.99
C SER A 272 -25.93 -17.62 4.41
N THR A 273 -25.25 -18.67 4.81
CA THR A 273 -24.49 -18.78 6.05
C THR A 273 -23.19 -19.51 5.80
N HIS A 274 -22.27 -19.42 6.75
CA HIS A 274 -20.95 -19.99 6.62
C HIS A 274 -20.69 -20.97 7.77
N LEU A 275 -20.11 -22.11 7.43
CA LEU A 275 -19.78 -23.20 8.36
C LEU A 275 -18.33 -23.61 8.21
N PHE A 276 -17.74 -24.14 9.28
CA PHE A 276 -16.41 -24.73 9.26
C PHE A 276 -16.45 -26.17 9.76
N LEU A 277 -15.75 -27.04 9.05
CA LEU A 277 -15.53 -28.43 9.41
C LEU A 277 -14.04 -28.75 9.43
N GLY A 278 -13.53 -29.19 10.56
CA GLY A 278 -12.18 -29.72 10.68
C GLY A 278 -12.19 -31.26 10.61
N GLN A 279 -11.28 -31.82 9.81
CA GLN A 279 -11.12 -33.28 9.66
C GLN A 279 -9.65 -33.67 9.76
N LYS A 280 -9.38 -34.91 10.19
CA LYS A 280 -8.01 -35.46 10.14
C LYS A 280 -7.59 -35.62 8.69
N TYR A 281 -6.32 -35.32 8.41
CA TYR A 281 -5.74 -35.34 7.08
C TYR A 281 -4.41 -36.07 7.11
N LYS A 282 -4.27 -37.16 6.32
CA LYS A 282 -3.13 -38.07 6.40
C LYS A 282 -2.85 -38.52 7.84
N ASP A 283 -1.65 -38.97 8.15
CA ASP A 283 -1.33 -39.58 9.45
C ASP A 283 -1.38 -38.58 10.63
N ASN A 284 -0.86 -37.35 10.44
CA ASN A 284 -0.72 -36.35 11.52
C ASN A 284 -1.17 -34.95 11.12
N GLY A 285 -1.81 -34.80 9.97
CA GLY A 285 -2.28 -33.54 9.48
C GLY A 285 -3.73 -33.24 9.85
N PHE A 286 -4.15 -32.05 9.52
CA PHE A 286 -5.51 -31.56 9.73
C PHE A 286 -5.93 -30.70 8.54
N VAL A 287 -7.19 -30.81 8.14
CA VAL A 287 -7.79 -29.93 7.14
C VAL A 287 -8.98 -29.20 7.75
N MET A 288 -8.97 -27.86 7.65
CA MET A 288 -10.12 -27.02 8.00
C MET A 288 -10.82 -26.60 6.72
N ARG A 289 -12.08 -26.97 6.61
CA ARG A 289 -12.92 -26.72 5.43
C ARG A 289 -13.88 -25.58 5.72
N TYR A 290 -13.97 -24.67 4.80
CA TYR A 290 -14.87 -23.52 4.83
C TYR A 290 -15.96 -23.71 3.79
N ILE A 291 -17.23 -23.67 4.25
CA ILE A 291 -18.40 -24.04 3.46
C ILE A 291 -19.43 -22.90 3.55
N GLU A 292 -19.92 -22.46 2.43
CA GLU A 292 -21.08 -21.58 2.33
C GLU A 292 -22.31 -22.43 2.04
N VAL A 293 -23.34 -22.28 2.87
CA VAL A 293 -24.64 -22.91 2.67
C VAL A 293 -25.68 -21.85 2.41
N SER A 294 -26.44 -22.05 1.36
CA SER A 294 -27.49 -21.12 0.92
C SER A 294 -28.84 -21.81 0.92
N LYS A 295 -29.85 -21.17 1.48
CA LYS A 295 -31.24 -21.55 1.34
C LYS A 295 -31.96 -20.53 0.48
N THR A 296 -32.62 -21.03 -0.54
CA THR A 296 -33.29 -20.25 -1.58
C THR A 296 -34.77 -20.59 -1.59
N TRP A 297 -35.61 -19.60 -1.69
CA TRP A 297 -37.06 -19.73 -1.83
C TRP A 297 -37.51 -19.01 -3.10
N ASN A 298 -38.37 -19.65 -3.87
CA ASN A 298 -38.91 -19.05 -5.09
C ASN A 298 -40.37 -19.41 -5.31
N LEU A 299 -41.13 -18.44 -5.81
CA LEU A 299 -42.50 -18.62 -6.29
C LEU A 299 -42.46 -18.86 -7.81
N GLN A 300 -43.02 -19.99 -8.23
CA GLN A 300 -43.14 -20.33 -9.66
C GLN A 300 -44.43 -19.76 -10.24
N MET A 301 -44.30 -19.11 -11.38
CA MET A 301 -45.42 -18.50 -12.10
C MET A 301 -45.50 -19.07 -13.49
N MET A 302 -46.71 -19.25 -14.00
CA MET A 302 -46.98 -19.64 -15.37
C MET A 302 -48.02 -18.72 -16.02
N CYS A 303 -48.03 -18.65 -17.34
CA CYS A 303 -49.07 -17.96 -18.07
C CYS A 303 -50.29 -18.85 -18.16
N GLY A 304 -51.38 -18.48 -17.42
CA GLY A 304 -52.68 -19.11 -17.49
C GLY A 304 -53.70 -18.28 -18.26
N GLU A 305 -54.92 -18.74 -18.36
CA GLU A 305 -55.99 -18.05 -19.11
C GLU A 305 -56.32 -16.66 -18.59
N LYS A 306 -56.12 -16.42 -17.28
CA LYS A 306 -56.39 -15.13 -16.61
C LYS A 306 -55.14 -14.30 -16.33
N GLY A 307 -54.02 -14.59 -16.99
CA GLY A 307 -52.72 -13.92 -16.79
C GLY A 307 -51.73 -14.79 -16.00
N LEU A 308 -50.79 -14.17 -15.25
CA LEU A 308 -49.83 -14.89 -14.45
C LEU A 308 -50.49 -15.55 -13.24
N GLU A 309 -50.44 -16.90 -13.19
CA GLU A 309 -50.94 -17.76 -12.15
C GLU A 309 -49.84 -18.46 -11.40
N MET A 310 -50.05 -18.75 -10.10
CA MET A 310 -49.08 -19.52 -9.30
C MET A 310 -49.07 -20.97 -9.73
N ASN A 311 -47.94 -21.51 -10.11
CA ASN A 311 -47.72 -22.88 -10.51
C ASN A 311 -47.00 -23.73 -9.44
N GLY A 312 -46.63 -23.14 -8.35
CA GLY A 312 -45.93 -23.76 -7.23
C GLY A 312 -44.98 -22.80 -6.54
N ALA A 313 -44.31 -23.34 -5.56
CA ALA A 313 -43.18 -22.68 -4.93
C ALA A 313 -42.17 -23.77 -4.55
N TYR A 314 -40.91 -23.37 -4.34
CA TYR A 314 -39.91 -24.32 -3.85
C TYR A 314 -38.96 -23.64 -2.89
N GLU A 315 -38.29 -24.44 -2.09
CA GLU A 315 -37.10 -24.07 -1.34
C GLU A 315 -36.02 -25.10 -1.62
N GLU A 316 -34.82 -24.59 -1.77
CA GLU A 316 -33.63 -25.37 -2.05
C GLU A 316 -32.55 -25.01 -1.05
N LEU A 317 -31.93 -26.03 -0.47
CA LEU A 317 -30.78 -25.92 0.41
C LEU A 317 -29.56 -26.45 -0.34
N SER A 318 -28.58 -25.62 -0.59
CA SER A 318 -27.35 -26.00 -1.30
C SER A 318 -26.12 -25.56 -0.50
N GLY A 319 -25.06 -26.37 -0.59
CA GLY A 319 -23.78 -26.07 0.05
C GLY A 319 -22.63 -26.05 -0.96
N VAL A 320 -21.73 -25.09 -0.84
CA VAL A 320 -20.54 -25.00 -1.65
C VAL A 320 -19.32 -24.88 -0.75
N GLU A 321 -18.34 -25.74 -0.94
CA GLU A 321 -17.06 -25.64 -0.26
C GLU A 321 -16.23 -24.52 -0.91
N ILE A 322 -15.84 -23.50 -0.14
CA ILE A 322 -15.15 -22.31 -0.60
C ILE A 322 -13.64 -22.46 -0.50
N ALA A 323 -13.14 -23.03 0.61
CA ALA A 323 -11.71 -23.18 0.84
C ALA A 323 -11.39 -24.37 1.74
N ARG A 324 -10.17 -24.89 1.59
CA ARG A 324 -9.56 -25.92 2.42
C ARG A 324 -8.21 -25.44 2.90
N ALA A 325 -8.03 -25.36 4.21
CA ALA A 325 -6.73 -25.08 4.81
C ALA A 325 -6.10 -26.36 5.33
N TYR A 326 -4.96 -26.74 4.77
CA TYR A 326 -4.21 -27.94 5.10
C TYR A 326 -3.07 -27.61 6.05
N TYR A 327 -3.00 -28.36 7.14
CA TYR A 327 -1.99 -28.22 8.17
C TYR A 327 -1.21 -29.54 8.30
N MET A 328 0.09 -29.46 8.00
CA MET A 328 1.02 -30.57 8.20
C MET A 328 2.12 -30.14 9.18
N PRO A 329 2.60 -31.06 10.05
CA PRO A 329 3.75 -30.78 10.92
C PRO A 329 4.96 -30.37 10.09
N GLY A 330 5.63 -29.28 10.49
CA GLY A 330 6.85 -28.79 9.81
C GLY A 330 6.63 -28.09 8.46
N GLU A 331 5.42 -28.12 7.88
CA GLU A 331 5.14 -27.47 6.59
C GLU A 331 4.40 -26.12 6.79
N LYS A 332 4.51 -25.24 5.81
CA LYS A 332 3.67 -24.02 5.78
C LYS A 332 2.22 -24.39 5.54
N VAL A 333 1.31 -23.61 6.11
CA VAL A 333 -0.13 -23.76 5.88
C VAL A 333 -0.41 -23.56 4.39
N GLN A 334 -1.11 -24.52 3.79
CA GLN A 334 -1.52 -24.46 2.40
C GLN A 334 -3.03 -24.26 2.34
N ILE A 335 -3.49 -23.23 1.65
CA ILE A 335 -4.92 -22.98 1.45
C ILE A 335 -5.25 -23.13 -0.02
N ASP A 336 -6.17 -24.04 -0.31
CA ASP A 336 -6.73 -24.26 -1.64
C ASP A 336 -8.14 -23.66 -1.67
N TYR A 337 -8.43 -22.84 -2.68
CA TYR A 337 -9.73 -22.19 -2.85
C TYR A 337 -10.51 -22.85 -3.98
N HIS A 338 -11.80 -23.13 -3.74
CA HIS A 338 -12.73 -23.48 -4.79
C HIS A 338 -13.21 -22.23 -5.52
N LYS A 339 -13.16 -22.27 -6.83
CA LYS A 339 -13.57 -21.17 -7.68
C LYS A 339 -15.10 -21.15 -7.82
N HIS A 340 -15.70 -20.05 -7.43
CA HIS A 340 -17.14 -19.84 -7.60
C HIS A 340 -17.45 -18.70 -8.58
N ASN A 341 -16.68 -18.54 -9.65
CA ASN A 341 -17.02 -17.58 -10.69
C ASN A 341 -17.18 -18.29 -12.06
N PRO A 342 -18.40 -18.48 -12.56
CA PRO A 342 -18.65 -19.15 -13.83
C PRO A 342 -18.16 -18.35 -15.06
N TYR A 343 -17.77 -17.10 -14.90
CA TYR A 343 -17.42 -16.22 -16.02
C TYR A 343 -15.92 -16.12 -16.31
N ASN A 344 -15.04 -16.54 -15.42
CA ASN A 344 -13.59 -16.49 -15.64
C ASN A 344 -12.97 -17.88 -15.67
N GLY A 345 -12.66 -18.37 -16.87
CA GLY A 345 -12.11 -19.70 -17.15
C GLY A 345 -10.71 -20.01 -16.60
N ASN A 346 -10.08 -19.18 -15.77
CA ASN A 346 -8.72 -19.37 -15.31
C ASN A 346 -8.65 -19.91 -13.89
N PHE A 347 -7.85 -20.97 -13.67
CA PHE A 347 -7.44 -21.41 -12.35
C PHE A 347 -6.57 -20.35 -11.69
N TRP A 348 -6.82 -20.06 -10.43
CA TRP A 348 -6.11 -19.08 -9.66
C TRP A 348 -4.80 -19.64 -9.14
N ASP A 349 -3.68 -19.11 -9.60
CA ASP A 349 -2.38 -19.50 -9.12
C ASP A 349 -1.95 -18.82 -7.82
N ASP A 350 -2.51 -17.66 -7.49
CA ASP A 350 -2.20 -16.91 -6.29
C ASP A 350 -3.51 -16.40 -5.66
N CYS A 351 -4.15 -17.25 -4.88
CA CYS A 351 -5.26 -16.81 -4.03
C CYS A 351 -4.68 -16.08 -2.83
N ASN A 352 -4.81 -14.76 -2.83
CA ASN A 352 -4.60 -13.97 -1.64
C ASN A 352 -5.56 -14.43 -0.54
N LEU A 353 -5.03 -14.66 0.66
CA LEU A 353 -5.77 -14.86 1.91
C LEU A 353 -6.84 -13.78 2.20
N TYR A 354 -6.82 -12.69 1.46
CA TYR A 354 -7.70 -11.53 1.56
C TYR A 354 -9.06 -11.67 0.84
N GLY A 355 -9.32 -12.81 0.23
CA GLY A 355 -10.63 -13.11 -0.34
C GLY A 355 -11.63 -13.61 0.72
N ASN A 356 -12.52 -14.48 0.32
CA ASN A 356 -13.59 -15.03 1.14
C ASN A 356 -13.16 -15.82 2.40
N ALA A 357 -11.86 -16.17 2.54
CA ALA A 357 -11.33 -16.84 3.72
C ALA A 357 -11.23 -15.96 4.99
N ASN A 358 -11.43 -14.65 4.86
CA ASN A 358 -11.44 -13.71 6.01
C ASN A 358 -12.78 -13.63 6.73
N ILE A 359 -13.71 -14.49 6.40
CA ILE A 359 -15.02 -14.48 7.04
C ILE A 359 -14.89 -14.88 8.50
N THR A 360 -15.51 -14.11 9.38
CA THR A 360 -15.60 -14.40 10.80
C THR A 360 -16.94 -15.00 11.14
N ILE A 361 -16.95 -16.03 11.98
CA ILE A 361 -18.14 -16.76 12.39
C ILE A 361 -18.26 -16.84 13.91
N ARG A 362 -19.44 -17.15 14.40
CA ARG A 362 -19.65 -17.56 15.80
C ARG A 362 -19.16 -19.00 16.02
N GLU A 363 -18.78 -19.36 17.24
CA GLU A 363 -18.32 -20.71 17.60
C GLU A 363 -19.35 -21.79 17.17
N ALA A 364 -20.63 -21.50 17.31
CA ALA A 364 -21.73 -22.42 16.91
C ALA A 364 -21.71 -22.78 15.40
N ALA A 365 -21.03 -22.01 14.56
CA ALA A 365 -20.88 -22.31 13.14
C ALA A 365 -19.69 -23.23 12.82
N VAL A 366 -18.94 -23.67 13.84
CA VAL A 366 -17.93 -24.73 13.72
C VAL A 366 -18.61 -26.04 14.08
N LEU A 367 -18.63 -27.02 13.14
CA LEU A 367 -19.21 -28.31 13.40
C LEU A 367 -18.54 -29.01 14.59
N SER A 368 -19.33 -29.61 15.49
CA SER A 368 -18.85 -30.27 16.71
C SER A 368 -17.76 -31.32 16.46
N ASP A 369 -17.87 -32.05 15.36
CA ASP A 369 -16.90 -33.05 14.91
C ASP A 369 -15.50 -32.51 14.73
N THR A 370 -15.39 -31.20 14.45
CA THR A 370 -14.09 -30.51 14.34
C THR A 370 -13.26 -30.71 15.60
N TYR A 371 -13.88 -30.54 16.78
CA TYR A 371 -13.18 -30.64 18.06
C TYR A 371 -12.80 -32.10 18.42
N GLU A 372 -13.59 -33.05 17.97
CA GLU A 372 -13.26 -34.48 18.10
C GLU A 372 -12.11 -34.85 17.17
N ASN A 373 -12.15 -34.39 15.93
CA ASN A 373 -11.12 -34.62 14.94
C ASN A 373 -9.76 -33.94 15.26
N MET A 374 -9.74 -32.91 16.11
CA MET A 374 -8.52 -32.31 16.62
C MET A 374 -7.73 -33.22 17.56
N ARG A 375 -8.39 -34.19 18.20
CA ARG A 375 -7.75 -35.16 19.13
C ARG A 375 -6.68 -35.97 18.38
N GLY A 376 -5.47 -36.02 18.95
CA GLY A 376 -4.32 -36.70 18.34
C GLY A 376 -3.65 -35.95 17.20
N THR A 377 -4.07 -34.71 16.91
CA THR A 377 -3.41 -33.82 15.96
C THR A 377 -2.64 -32.74 16.71
N MET A 378 -1.87 -31.92 15.95
CA MET A 378 -1.16 -30.74 16.50
C MET A 378 -2.11 -29.71 17.15
N PHE A 379 -3.40 -29.77 16.89
CA PHE A 379 -4.41 -28.83 17.39
C PHE A 379 -5.18 -29.32 18.63
N GLN A 380 -4.84 -30.48 19.14
CA GLN A 380 -5.51 -31.08 20.31
C GLN A 380 -5.61 -30.09 21.50
N TYR A 381 -4.59 -29.27 21.70
CA TYR A 381 -4.49 -28.30 22.80
C TYR A 381 -4.66 -26.86 22.34
N SER A 382 -5.22 -26.63 21.16
CA SER A 382 -5.29 -25.26 20.58
C SER A 382 -6.20 -24.29 21.34
N ALA A 383 -7.05 -24.76 22.25
CA ALA A 383 -8.07 -23.97 22.94
C ALA A 383 -8.97 -23.14 21.99
N MET A 384 -9.14 -23.60 20.74
CA MET A 384 -9.91 -22.87 19.71
C MET A 384 -11.38 -22.72 20.11
N ARG A 385 -11.97 -23.75 20.75
CA ARG A 385 -13.36 -23.72 21.19
C ARG A 385 -13.57 -22.70 22.30
N GLU A 386 -12.67 -22.68 23.26
CA GLU A 386 -12.65 -21.75 24.37
C GLU A 386 -12.55 -20.33 23.86
N TYR A 387 -11.62 -20.06 22.95
CA TYR A 387 -11.47 -18.75 22.32
C TYR A 387 -12.74 -18.32 21.56
N GLY A 388 -13.32 -19.22 20.77
CA GLY A 388 -14.56 -18.96 20.03
C GLY A 388 -15.75 -18.57 20.92
N ARG A 389 -15.79 -19.06 22.18
CA ARG A 389 -16.81 -18.70 23.20
C ARG A 389 -16.53 -17.35 23.86
N MET A 390 -15.25 -16.94 23.95
CA MET A 390 -14.85 -15.66 24.54
C MET A 390 -15.09 -14.49 23.61
N VAL A 391 -15.08 -14.73 22.28
CA VAL A 391 -15.22 -13.67 21.28
C VAL A 391 -16.56 -13.79 20.53
N TYR A 392 -17.10 -12.66 20.12
CA TYR A 392 -18.37 -12.66 19.37
C TYR A 392 -18.25 -13.39 18.03
N LYS A 393 -17.15 -13.18 17.31
CA LYS A 393 -16.83 -13.83 16.02
C LYS A 393 -15.32 -13.96 15.85
N TYR A 394 -14.89 -15.02 15.17
CA TYR A 394 -13.49 -15.27 14.82
C TYR A 394 -13.38 -16.07 13.52
N ASN A 395 -12.18 -16.14 12.95
CA ASN A 395 -11.87 -17.00 11.81
C ASN A 395 -11.07 -18.22 12.28
N PRO A 396 -11.64 -19.43 12.21
CA PRO A 396 -10.96 -20.67 12.64
C PRO A 396 -9.64 -20.94 11.87
N ILE A 397 -9.60 -20.65 10.58
CA ILE A 397 -8.41 -20.87 9.74
C ILE A 397 -7.26 -19.95 10.21
N THR A 398 -7.56 -18.68 10.41
CA THR A 398 -6.56 -17.70 10.89
C THR A 398 -6.09 -18.06 12.30
N TYR A 399 -7.03 -18.45 13.17
CA TYR A 399 -6.68 -18.88 14.54
C TYR A 399 -5.73 -20.07 14.55
N LEU A 400 -6.05 -21.14 13.82
CA LEU A 400 -5.23 -22.36 13.78
C LEU A 400 -3.88 -22.12 13.06
N SER A 401 -3.86 -21.27 12.04
CA SER A 401 -2.61 -20.89 11.39
C SER A 401 -1.69 -20.20 12.37
N ARG A 402 -2.23 -19.27 13.15
CA ARG A 402 -1.46 -18.57 14.17
C ARG A 402 -1.05 -19.45 15.34
N TYR A 403 -1.94 -20.30 15.81
CA TYR A 403 -1.62 -21.28 16.85
C TYR A 403 -0.49 -22.22 16.42
N LYS A 404 -0.47 -22.66 15.17
CA LYS A 404 0.62 -23.49 14.63
C LYS A 404 1.98 -22.82 14.73
N GLU A 405 2.05 -21.50 14.54
CA GLU A 405 3.27 -20.70 14.67
C GLU A 405 3.58 -20.35 16.11
N THR A 406 2.57 -20.11 16.93
CA THR A 406 2.68 -19.64 18.32
C THR A 406 1.76 -20.46 19.22
N PRO A 407 2.15 -21.70 19.62
CA PRO A 407 1.33 -22.57 20.48
C PRO A 407 1.01 -21.96 21.86
N GLN A 408 1.77 -20.97 22.31
CA GLN A 408 1.57 -20.23 23.54
C GLN A 408 0.22 -19.51 23.61
N ILE A 409 -0.46 -19.33 22.48
CA ILE A 409 -1.84 -18.82 22.43
C ILE A 409 -2.79 -19.63 23.31
N GLU A 410 -2.62 -20.95 23.42
CA GLU A 410 -3.38 -21.80 24.33
C GLU A 410 -3.34 -21.25 25.76
N MET A 411 -2.16 -20.95 26.26
CA MET A 411 -1.96 -20.42 27.61
C MET A 411 -2.71 -19.10 27.81
N LEU A 412 -2.61 -18.20 26.85
CA LEU A 412 -3.28 -16.89 26.90
C LEU A 412 -4.81 -17.00 26.86
N VAL A 413 -5.33 -17.90 26.03
CA VAL A 413 -6.77 -18.18 25.97
C VAL A 413 -7.27 -18.72 27.30
N LYS A 414 -6.58 -19.72 27.88
CA LYS A 414 -6.95 -20.30 29.18
C LYS A 414 -6.86 -19.30 30.34
N MET A 415 -5.99 -18.28 30.20
CA MET A 415 -5.89 -17.17 31.16
C MET A 415 -6.95 -16.08 30.93
N GLY A 416 -7.71 -16.10 29.85
CA GLY A 416 -8.73 -15.10 29.56
C GLY A 416 -8.17 -13.80 28.94
N LEU A 417 -6.94 -13.79 28.45
CA LEU A 417 -6.28 -12.61 27.87
C LEU A 417 -6.75 -12.36 26.43
N THR A 418 -8.06 -12.15 26.26
CA THR A 418 -8.73 -12.14 24.97
C THR A 418 -8.19 -11.08 24.01
N GLU A 419 -7.93 -9.87 24.49
CA GLU A 419 -7.44 -8.77 23.62
C GLU A 419 -6.00 -9.00 23.15
N VAL A 420 -5.14 -9.59 23.98
CA VAL A 420 -3.80 -10.01 23.58
C VAL A 420 -3.86 -11.08 22.49
N VAL A 421 -4.73 -12.09 22.68
CA VAL A 421 -4.92 -13.17 21.68
C VAL A 421 -5.43 -12.61 20.36
N LYS A 422 -6.42 -11.71 20.37
CA LYS A 422 -6.93 -11.04 19.16
C LYS A 422 -5.81 -10.30 18.43
N SER A 423 -4.96 -9.61 19.16
CA SER A 423 -3.86 -8.85 18.58
C SER A 423 -2.80 -9.75 17.94
N LEU A 424 -2.45 -10.86 18.59
CA LEU A 424 -1.54 -11.87 18.04
C LEU A 424 -2.10 -12.55 16.77
N ILE A 425 -3.40 -12.86 16.75
CA ILE A 425 -4.06 -13.40 15.56
C ILE A 425 -4.04 -12.39 14.40
N GLY A 426 -4.02 -11.09 14.69
CA GLY A 426 -3.88 -10.01 13.72
C GLY A 426 -2.44 -9.67 13.33
N ASP A 427 -1.48 -10.60 13.50
CA ASP A 427 -0.07 -10.46 13.14
C ASP A 427 0.67 -9.31 13.84
N ARG A 428 0.27 -9.00 15.08
CA ARG A 428 0.94 -8.00 15.93
C ARG A 428 1.89 -8.66 16.93
N ASP A 429 2.97 -9.26 16.45
CA ASP A 429 3.96 -9.95 17.31
C ASP A 429 4.68 -9.01 18.26
N GLY A 430 4.83 -7.76 17.90
CA GLY A 430 5.52 -6.75 18.73
C GLY A 430 4.86 -6.40 20.07
N ILE A 431 3.66 -6.95 20.35
CA ILE A 431 2.98 -6.76 21.64
C ILE A 431 3.52 -7.67 22.75
N VAL A 432 4.28 -8.70 22.41
CA VAL A 432 4.89 -9.65 23.36
C VAL A 432 6.41 -9.50 23.36
N ALA A 433 7.04 -9.84 24.45
CA ALA A 433 8.48 -9.66 24.61
C ALA A 433 9.30 -10.83 24.08
N ASP A 434 8.83 -12.06 24.29
CA ASP A 434 9.50 -13.28 23.88
C ASP A 434 8.44 -14.32 23.44
N ILE A 435 8.31 -14.50 22.13
CA ILE A 435 7.28 -15.36 21.53
C ILE A 435 7.51 -16.84 21.82
N ASP A 436 8.73 -17.24 22.15
CA ASP A 436 9.10 -18.63 22.42
C ASP A 436 9.02 -18.98 23.92
N ALA A 437 8.84 -17.98 24.79
CA ALA A 437 8.78 -18.19 26.22
C ALA A 437 7.58 -19.06 26.63
N LYS A 438 7.82 -19.96 27.58
CA LYS A 438 6.79 -20.89 28.10
C LYS A 438 6.03 -20.34 29.29
N ARG A 439 6.54 -19.30 29.94
CA ARG A 439 5.92 -18.65 31.08
C ARG A 439 5.23 -17.37 30.67
N PRO A 440 4.01 -17.10 31.18
CA PRO A 440 3.22 -15.94 30.77
C PRO A 440 3.95 -14.60 31.05
N ASP A 441 4.59 -14.47 32.19
CA ASP A 441 5.32 -13.26 32.54
C ASP A 441 6.49 -12.96 31.59
N GLN A 442 7.25 -13.98 31.19
CA GLN A 442 8.34 -13.85 30.23
C GLN A 442 7.81 -13.59 28.81
N PHE A 443 6.77 -14.33 28.40
CA PHE A 443 6.12 -14.17 27.11
C PHE A 443 5.58 -12.74 26.93
N LEU A 444 4.89 -12.23 27.95
CA LEU A 444 4.30 -10.89 27.92
C LEU A 444 5.34 -9.78 28.22
N GLY A 445 6.49 -10.10 28.82
CA GLY A 445 7.51 -9.12 29.21
C GLY A 445 7.08 -8.23 30.37
N ILE A 446 6.40 -8.81 31.37
CA ILE A 446 5.90 -8.11 32.57
C ILE A 446 6.37 -8.79 33.85
N ARG A 447 6.21 -8.14 35.00
CA ARG A 447 6.48 -8.77 36.28
C ARG A 447 5.45 -9.88 36.56
N LYS A 448 5.89 -10.95 37.22
CA LYS A 448 5.02 -12.08 37.57
C LYS A 448 3.78 -11.65 38.36
N CYS A 449 3.94 -10.70 39.30
CA CYS A 449 2.82 -10.17 40.09
C CYS A 449 1.76 -9.44 39.28
N ARG A 450 2.11 -8.93 38.06
CA ARG A 450 1.20 -8.19 37.16
C ARG A 450 0.26 -9.07 36.35
N VAL A 451 0.57 -10.35 36.26
CA VAL A 451 -0.23 -11.29 35.44
C VAL A 451 -1.69 -11.34 35.88
N HIS A 452 -1.96 -11.34 37.20
CA HIS A 452 -3.33 -11.37 37.72
C HIS A 452 -4.11 -10.09 37.38
N GLN A 453 -3.52 -8.92 37.60
CA GLN A 453 -4.14 -7.64 37.22
C GLN A 453 -4.45 -7.56 35.73
N LEU A 454 -3.57 -8.08 34.85
CA LEU A 454 -3.82 -8.12 33.40
C LEU A 454 -4.98 -9.05 33.04
N ILE A 455 -5.14 -10.17 33.74
CA ILE A 455 -6.28 -11.09 33.58
C ILE A 455 -7.58 -10.38 33.95
N GLU A 456 -7.64 -9.68 35.07
CA GLU A 456 -8.82 -8.91 35.48
C GLU A 456 -9.23 -7.84 34.46
N LYS A 457 -8.27 -7.31 33.71
CA LYS A 457 -8.48 -6.35 32.63
C LYS A 457 -8.68 -7.02 31.26
N ASN A 458 -8.95 -8.34 31.20
CA ASN A 458 -9.18 -9.11 29.98
C ASN A 458 -8.05 -8.98 28.93
N GLY A 459 -6.83 -8.73 29.40
CA GLY A 459 -5.68 -8.54 28.50
C GLY A 459 -5.68 -7.21 27.75
N ASP A 460 -6.18 -6.14 28.37
CA ASP A 460 -6.14 -4.80 27.78
C ASP A 460 -4.72 -4.42 27.31
N LEU A 461 -4.60 -3.97 26.06
CA LEU A 461 -3.31 -3.72 25.44
C LEU A 461 -2.59 -2.47 26.01
N ASN A 462 -3.34 -1.46 26.45
CA ASN A 462 -2.75 -0.27 27.05
C ASN A 462 -2.19 -0.59 28.44
N VAL A 463 -2.91 -1.43 29.19
CA VAL A 463 -2.46 -1.96 30.48
C VAL A 463 -1.22 -2.82 30.29
N LEU A 464 -1.21 -3.72 29.30
CA LEU A 464 -0.04 -4.55 28.97
C LEU A 464 1.18 -3.68 28.61
N GLU A 465 1.02 -2.68 27.74
CA GLU A 465 2.10 -1.77 27.36
C GLU A 465 2.65 -1.01 28.58
N THR A 466 1.77 -0.58 29.45
CA THR A 466 2.15 0.11 30.70
C THR A 466 2.94 -0.81 31.65
N MET A 467 2.51 -2.05 31.83
CA MET A 467 3.24 -3.04 32.63
C MET A 467 4.61 -3.39 32.02
N GLN A 468 4.70 -3.45 30.70
CA GLN A 468 5.97 -3.63 29.98
C GLN A 468 6.89 -2.41 30.17
N MET A 469 6.34 -1.20 30.19
CA MET A 469 7.11 0.00 30.50
C MET A 469 7.62 -0.03 31.94
N GLU A 470 6.78 -0.38 32.92
CA GLU A 470 7.18 -0.59 34.33
C GLU A 470 8.38 -1.55 34.43
N TYR A 471 8.27 -2.72 33.75
CA TYR A 471 9.32 -3.73 33.78
C TYR A 471 10.64 -3.23 33.17
N ARG A 472 10.56 -2.58 31.99
CA ARG A 472 11.74 -2.05 31.27
C ARG A 472 12.42 -0.88 31.97
N MET A 473 11.66 -0.07 32.71
CA MET A 473 12.17 1.06 33.50
C MET A 473 12.69 0.64 34.87
N GLY A 474 12.46 -0.61 35.29
CA GLY A 474 12.77 -1.07 36.63
C GLY A 474 11.98 -0.33 37.72
N ALA A 475 10.82 0.27 37.34
CA ALA A 475 9.96 1.00 38.24
C ALA A 475 9.06 0.07 39.05
N GLU A 476 8.50 0.56 40.15
CA GLU A 476 7.50 -0.13 40.99
C GLU A 476 6.31 0.79 41.15
N TRP A 477 5.28 0.55 40.32
CA TRP A 477 4.05 1.35 40.35
C TRP A 477 2.96 0.61 41.15
N SER A 478 2.00 1.35 41.74
CA SER A 478 0.80 0.73 42.30
C SER A 478 -0.13 0.27 41.17
N ASP A 479 -1.10 -0.62 41.50
CA ASP A 479 -2.10 -1.09 40.54
C ASP A 479 -2.92 0.08 39.96
N GLU A 480 -3.27 1.07 40.84
CA GLU A 480 -3.97 2.29 40.42
C GLU A 480 -3.11 3.16 39.50
N GLN A 481 -1.80 3.23 39.72
CA GLN A 481 -0.89 3.95 38.82
C GLN A 481 -0.78 3.29 37.44
N ILE A 482 -0.72 1.95 37.38
CA ILE A 482 -0.75 1.22 36.13
C ILE A 482 -2.02 1.57 35.35
N ASP A 483 -3.19 1.49 35.99
CA ASP A 483 -4.48 1.79 35.37
C ASP A 483 -4.54 3.23 34.84
N HIS A 484 -4.16 4.20 35.69
CA HIS A 484 -4.15 5.62 35.28
C HIS A 484 -3.15 5.93 34.15
N ILE A 485 -1.95 5.32 34.14
CA ILE A 485 -0.99 5.51 33.06
C ILE A 485 -1.58 4.92 31.77
N ALA A 486 -2.20 3.75 31.83
CA ALA A 486 -2.85 3.11 30.67
C ALA A 486 -3.95 4.02 30.09
N GLU A 487 -4.79 4.64 30.93
CA GLU A 487 -5.82 5.58 30.50
C GLU A 487 -5.27 6.86 29.85
N THR A 488 -4.07 7.29 30.24
CA THR A 488 -3.41 8.47 29.64
C THR A 488 -2.72 8.17 28.32
N HIS A 489 -2.49 6.91 27.96
CA HIS A 489 -1.70 6.45 26.81
C HIS A 489 -0.30 7.07 26.72
N LEU A 490 0.31 7.40 27.85
CA LEU A 490 1.66 7.94 27.92
C LEU A 490 2.68 6.89 27.48
N ARG A 491 3.58 7.27 26.59
CA ARG A 491 4.66 6.42 26.12
C ARG A 491 5.88 6.51 27.03
N ARG A 492 6.74 5.49 27.00
CA ARG A 492 7.97 5.40 27.79
C ARG A 492 8.80 6.70 27.77
N GLY A 493 9.13 7.24 26.59
CA GLY A 493 9.93 8.47 26.51
C GLY A 493 9.23 9.70 27.12
N GLN A 494 7.90 9.76 27.09
CA GLN A 494 7.12 10.81 27.72
C GLN A 494 7.17 10.71 29.25
N LEU A 495 7.05 9.49 29.78
CA LEU A 495 7.19 9.22 31.22
C LEU A 495 8.61 9.53 31.73
N GLU A 496 9.65 9.07 31.00
CA GLU A 496 11.05 9.34 31.33
C GLU A 496 11.35 10.83 31.42
N VAL A 497 10.84 11.63 30.49
CA VAL A 497 10.99 13.09 30.51
C VAL A 497 10.31 13.72 31.73
N ALA A 498 9.07 13.33 32.02
CA ALA A 498 8.34 13.91 33.14
C ALA A 498 8.89 13.45 34.51
N THR A 499 9.23 12.16 34.63
CA THR A 499 9.72 11.57 35.88
C THR A 499 11.14 11.98 36.24
N ALA A 500 11.89 12.58 35.33
CA ALA A 500 13.17 13.26 35.66
C ALA A 500 12.98 14.46 36.59
N TYR A 501 11.78 15.03 36.66
CA TYR A 501 11.49 16.26 37.42
C TYR A 501 10.39 16.09 38.47
N MET A 502 9.62 15.02 38.46
CA MET A 502 8.51 14.77 39.38
C MET A 502 8.22 13.27 39.51
N SER A 503 7.56 12.87 40.61
CA SER A 503 7.11 11.49 40.74
C SER A 503 5.96 11.18 39.81
N VAL A 504 5.77 9.88 39.48
CA VAL A 504 4.63 9.41 38.66
C VAL A 504 3.30 9.88 39.27
N GLN A 505 3.15 9.79 40.60
CA GLN A 505 1.93 10.24 41.29
C GLN A 505 1.68 11.72 41.08
N GLN A 506 2.72 12.54 41.14
CA GLN A 506 2.60 13.98 40.89
C GLN A 506 2.20 14.27 39.43
N LEU A 507 2.75 13.52 38.48
CA LEU A 507 2.39 13.62 37.06
C LEU A 507 0.91 13.32 36.86
N LEU A 508 0.44 12.18 37.35
CA LEU A 508 -0.95 11.74 37.18
C LEU A 508 -1.93 12.73 37.85
N ASN A 509 -1.64 13.16 39.08
CA ASN A 509 -2.46 14.15 39.80
C ASN A 509 -2.58 15.49 39.01
N ARG A 510 -1.51 15.89 38.30
CA ARG A 510 -1.53 17.12 37.49
C ARG A 510 -2.35 16.92 36.19
N ILE A 511 -2.17 15.82 35.53
CA ILE A 511 -2.96 15.48 34.32
C ILE A 511 -4.45 15.47 34.70
N GLU A 512 -4.81 14.81 35.80
CA GLU A 512 -6.19 14.75 36.25
C GLU A 512 -6.74 16.14 36.62
N LYS A 513 -5.94 16.96 37.30
CA LYS A 513 -6.31 18.36 37.68
C LYS A 513 -6.63 19.16 36.39
N TYR A 514 -5.79 19.11 35.38
CA TYR A 514 -6.02 19.84 34.12
C TYR A 514 -7.20 19.27 33.35
N ALA A 515 -7.36 17.94 33.30
CA ALA A 515 -8.49 17.30 32.66
C ALA A 515 -9.84 17.69 33.32
N ARG A 516 -9.87 17.82 34.65
CA ARG A 516 -11.07 18.32 35.38
C ARG A 516 -11.37 19.79 35.05
N ALA A 517 -10.36 20.62 34.84
CA ALA A 517 -10.56 22.02 34.47
C ALA A 517 -11.18 22.19 33.07
N GLU A 518 -10.93 21.26 32.16
CA GLU A 518 -11.55 21.23 30.84
C GLU A 518 -12.92 20.53 30.79
N TRP A 519 -13.42 20.07 31.96
CA TRP A 519 -14.70 19.37 32.10
C TRP A 519 -15.87 20.34 31.90
N GLY A 520 -16.42 20.40 30.72
CA GLY A 520 -17.54 21.26 30.36
C GLY A 520 -17.40 21.99 29.01
N THR A 521 -16.21 21.94 28.38
CA THR A 521 -15.93 22.69 27.17
C THR A 521 -15.86 21.85 25.88
N GLY A 522 -15.97 20.50 25.96
CA GLY A 522 -15.81 19.65 24.75
C GLY A 522 -16.59 18.34 24.77
N CYS A 523 -16.91 17.83 23.56
CA CYS A 523 -17.42 16.48 23.33
C CYS A 523 -16.28 15.45 23.33
N GLY A 524 -16.37 14.42 24.17
CA GLY A 524 -15.39 13.30 24.20
C GLY A 524 -15.52 12.45 25.46
N SER A 525 -15.00 11.18 25.39
CA SER A 525 -14.93 10.31 26.56
C SER A 525 -13.93 10.88 27.61
N THR A 526 -14.04 10.45 28.84
CA THR A 526 -13.10 10.81 29.91
C THR A 526 -11.67 10.41 29.53
N GLU A 527 -11.49 9.23 28.98
CA GLU A 527 -10.21 8.70 28.51
C GLU A 527 -9.58 9.57 27.41
N GLN A 528 -10.35 9.98 26.41
CA GLN A 528 -9.88 10.87 25.35
C GLN A 528 -9.39 12.22 25.88
N ARG A 529 -10.06 12.74 26.90
CA ARG A 529 -9.65 14.00 27.54
C ARG A 529 -8.36 13.84 28.34
N LEU A 530 -8.24 12.76 29.12
CA LEU A 530 -7.00 12.44 29.85
C LEU A 530 -5.83 12.32 28.91
N GLN A 531 -6.00 11.62 27.79
CA GLN A 531 -4.98 11.46 26.74
C GLN A 531 -4.57 12.81 26.12
N ASN A 532 -5.53 13.64 25.76
CA ASN A 532 -5.27 14.95 25.15
C ASN A 532 -4.51 15.86 26.13
N VAL A 533 -4.96 15.92 27.37
CA VAL A 533 -4.30 16.72 28.42
C VAL A 533 -2.91 16.18 28.72
N ALA A 534 -2.74 14.87 28.82
CA ALA A 534 -1.44 14.24 29.04
C ALA A 534 -0.44 14.63 27.93
N ASN A 535 -0.85 14.50 26.66
CA ASN A 535 -0.03 14.89 25.51
C ASN A 535 0.31 16.38 25.53
N THR A 536 -0.67 17.25 25.78
CA THR A 536 -0.47 18.71 25.86
C THR A 536 0.49 19.07 26.99
N TYR A 537 0.36 18.41 28.15
CA TYR A 537 1.22 18.68 29.29
C TYR A 537 2.67 18.20 29.03
N ILE A 538 2.87 17.04 28.47
CA ILE A 538 4.21 16.55 28.11
C ILE A 538 4.84 17.43 27.01
N ASP A 539 4.08 17.86 26.01
CA ASP A 539 4.58 18.76 24.97
C ASP A 539 4.98 20.13 25.57
N TYR A 540 4.19 20.64 26.51
CA TYR A 540 4.54 21.83 27.28
C TYR A 540 5.88 21.67 28.04
N LEU A 541 6.09 20.55 28.73
CA LEU A 541 7.35 20.28 29.44
C LEU A 541 8.53 20.19 28.49
N ASN A 542 8.37 19.47 27.35
CA ASN A 542 9.40 19.36 26.34
C ASN A 542 9.80 20.71 25.75
N MET A 543 8.82 21.57 25.46
CA MET A 543 9.11 22.93 24.97
C MET A 543 9.84 23.79 26.03
N ARG A 544 9.48 23.66 27.31
CA ARG A 544 10.19 24.34 28.41
C ARG A 544 11.65 23.92 28.49
N ILE A 545 11.92 22.60 28.40
CA ILE A 545 13.28 22.05 28.36
C ILE A 545 14.05 22.61 27.17
N ALA A 546 13.47 22.55 25.95
CA ALA A 546 14.10 23.03 24.73
C ALA A 546 14.39 24.54 24.73
N LEU A 547 13.60 25.30 25.47
CA LEU A 547 13.81 26.74 25.65
C LEU A 547 14.81 27.08 26.76
N GLY A 548 15.20 26.08 27.60
CA GLY A 548 16.19 26.25 28.68
C GLY A 548 15.61 26.69 30.02
N TYR A 549 14.31 26.45 30.25
CA TYR A 549 13.68 26.69 31.55
C TYR A 549 14.03 25.59 32.54
N ASP A 550 14.31 25.97 33.77
CA ASP A 550 14.54 25.01 34.88
C ASP A 550 13.23 24.42 35.38
N LEU A 551 12.98 23.15 35.04
CA LEU A 551 11.79 22.43 35.49
C LEU A 551 11.82 21.95 36.94
N HIS A 552 12.90 22.15 37.72
CA HIS A 552 12.88 21.99 39.17
C HIS A 552 12.12 23.13 39.84
N ASN A 553 11.95 24.25 39.18
CA ASN A 553 11.09 25.34 39.65
C ASN A 553 9.61 25.00 39.38
N SER A 554 8.83 24.92 40.47
CA SER A 554 7.40 24.57 40.46
C SER A 554 6.54 25.50 39.58
N VAL A 555 6.91 26.76 39.42
CA VAL A 555 6.20 27.74 38.57
C VAL A 555 6.25 27.33 37.11
N TYR A 556 7.35 26.77 36.65
CA TYR A 556 7.49 26.28 35.29
C TYR A 556 6.94 24.87 35.07
N GLN A 557 6.92 24.08 36.12
CA GLN A 557 6.37 22.72 36.12
C GLN A 557 4.83 22.70 36.16
N GLN A 558 4.21 23.64 36.88
CA GLN A 558 2.78 23.64 37.18
C GLN A 558 2.13 24.98 36.80
N PRO A 559 1.87 25.21 35.49
CA PRO A 559 1.18 26.44 35.11
C PRO A 559 -0.24 26.49 35.68
N ARG A 560 -0.74 27.69 35.95
CA ARG A 560 -2.11 27.88 36.42
C ARG A 560 -3.15 27.45 35.40
N ASP A 561 -2.90 27.78 34.11
CA ASP A 561 -3.68 27.38 32.94
C ASP A 561 -2.74 26.73 31.96
N LEU A 562 -2.99 25.44 31.65
CA LEU A 562 -2.14 24.65 30.80
C LEU A 562 -2.27 25.10 29.29
N THR A 563 -3.47 25.38 28.86
CA THR A 563 -3.74 25.73 27.45
C THR A 563 -3.10 27.06 27.10
N VAL A 564 -3.25 28.07 27.97
CA VAL A 564 -2.60 29.36 27.77
C VAL A 564 -1.08 29.25 27.83
N ALA A 565 -0.56 28.49 28.79
CA ALA A 565 0.89 28.29 28.95
C ALA A 565 1.51 27.53 27.80
N HIS A 566 0.82 26.49 27.30
CA HIS A 566 1.23 25.72 26.12
C HIS A 566 1.26 26.58 24.86
N THR A 567 0.21 27.35 24.59
CA THR A 567 0.15 28.27 23.44
C THR A 567 1.30 29.27 23.46
N LYS A 568 1.61 29.83 24.64
CA LYS A 568 2.78 30.72 24.82
C LYS A 568 4.09 30.01 24.46
N MET A 569 4.29 28.78 24.90
CA MET A 569 5.49 28.00 24.61
C MET A 569 5.59 27.63 23.12
N VAL A 570 4.49 27.32 22.46
CA VAL A 570 4.45 27.09 21.01
C VAL A 570 4.94 28.33 20.26
N THR A 571 4.42 29.50 20.63
CA THR A 571 4.82 30.77 20.02
C THR A 571 6.30 31.08 20.23
N GLU A 572 6.80 30.92 21.45
CA GLU A 572 8.21 31.17 21.81
C GLU A 572 9.16 30.17 21.13
N SER A 573 8.82 28.89 21.10
CA SER A 573 9.57 27.85 20.40
C SER A 573 9.63 28.10 18.90
N SER A 574 8.50 28.48 18.29
CA SER A 574 8.41 28.80 16.87
C SER A 574 9.28 30.02 16.52
N LYS A 575 9.28 31.05 17.37
CA LYS A 575 10.14 32.21 17.21
C LYS A 575 11.63 31.83 17.28
N LYS A 576 12.03 31.07 18.30
CA LYS A 576 13.42 30.59 18.47
C LYS A 576 13.88 29.74 17.27
N LYS A 577 13.02 28.84 16.76
CA LYS A 577 13.32 28.06 15.55
C LYS A 577 13.46 28.95 14.31
N ALA A 578 12.60 29.96 14.18
CA ALA A 578 12.67 30.93 13.09
C ALA A 578 13.96 31.74 13.13
N ASP A 579 14.34 32.26 14.30
CA ASP A 579 15.56 33.05 14.50
C ASP A 579 16.82 32.19 14.22
N LYS A 580 16.82 30.94 14.73
CA LYS A 580 17.89 29.98 14.45
C LYS A 580 18.04 29.74 12.95
N ARG A 581 16.93 29.50 12.24
CA ARG A 581 16.94 29.29 10.77
C ARG A 581 17.50 30.52 10.02
N LEU A 582 17.11 31.72 10.40
CA LEU A 582 17.63 32.95 9.79
C LEU A 582 19.14 33.10 10.05
N ALA A 583 19.63 32.78 11.24
CA ALA A 583 21.04 32.78 11.55
C ALA A 583 21.85 31.75 10.76
N GLU A 584 21.31 30.54 10.61
CA GLU A 584 21.92 29.46 9.80
C GLU A 584 22.05 29.85 8.33
N VAL A 585 20.97 30.36 7.69
CA VAL A 585 20.98 30.71 6.28
C VAL A 585 21.88 31.92 6.04
N LYS A 586 21.93 32.88 6.96
CA LYS A 586 22.83 34.03 6.90
C LYS A 586 24.31 33.63 6.81
N THR A 587 24.70 32.64 7.60
CA THR A 587 26.09 32.14 7.63
C THR A 587 26.36 31.25 6.41
N ARG A 588 25.49 30.32 6.13
CA ARG A 588 25.68 29.31 5.07
C ARG A 588 25.64 29.91 3.66
N PHE A 589 24.80 30.91 3.43
CA PHE A 589 24.59 31.54 2.12
C PHE A 589 25.06 33.00 2.10
N SER A 590 26.18 33.31 2.73
CA SER A 590 26.71 34.66 2.88
C SER A 590 27.05 35.34 1.56
N ASP A 591 27.32 34.59 0.50
CA ASP A 591 27.70 35.14 -0.82
C ASP A 591 26.54 35.81 -1.54
N ILE A 592 25.29 35.45 -1.21
CA ILE A 592 24.09 36.15 -1.72
C ILE A 592 24.19 37.64 -1.39
N ARG A 593 24.55 38.00 -0.15
CA ARG A 593 24.70 39.38 0.29
C ARG A 593 25.90 40.10 -0.40
N LYS A 594 27.00 39.38 -0.59
CA LYS A 594 28.20 39.92 -1.26
C LYS A 594 27.93 40.22 -2.73
N GLN A 595 27.14 39.39 -3.40
CA GLN A 595 26.81 39.55 -4.82
C GLN A 595 25.73 40.59 -5.07
N TYR A 596 24.96 40.98 -4.06
CA TYR A 596 23.80 41.88 -4.21
C TYR A 596 24.10 43.16 -5.02
N ARG A 597 25.21 43.87 -4.74
CA ARG A 597 25.56 45.11 -5.47
C ARG A 597 25.71 44.87 -6.97
N LYS A 598 26.44 43.78 -7.33
CA LYS A 598 26.67 43.42 -8.73
C LYS A 598 25.35 43.03 -9.41
N LEU A 599 24.55 42.21 -8.73
CA LEU A 599 23.27 41.77 -9.26
C LEU A 599 22.27 42.92 -9.36
N ARG A 600 22.27 43.84 -8.40
CA ARG A 600 21.39 44.99 -8.45
C ARG A 600 21.72 45.89 -9.67
N ASN A 601 22.98 46.15 -9.94
CA ASN A 601 23.37 46.96 -11.12
C ASN A 601 22.92 46.31 -12.43
N ARG A 602 22.74 45.02 -12.47
CA ARG A 602 22.31 44.28 -13.67
C ARG A 602 20.81 44.11 -13.77
N TYR A 603 20.15 43.78 -12.67
CA TYR A 603 18.76 43.29 -12.66
C TYR A 603 17.75 44.29 -12.07
N PHE A 604 18.16 45.42 -11.55
CA PHE A 604 17.22 46.39 -11.03
C PHE A 604 16.56 47.17 -12.17
N TRP A 605 15.22 47.24 -12.07
CA TRP A 605 14.43 48.12 -12.93
C TRP A 605 13.14 48.54 -12.23
N GLU A 606 12.64 49.73 -12.56
CA GLU A 606 11.39 50.26 -12.03
C GLU A 606 10.66 51.09 -13.08
N ASP A 607 9.33 51.09 -12.98
CA ASP A 607 8.45 52.00 -13.69
C ASP A 607 7.52 52.71 -12.67
N GLU A 608 6.47 53.37 -13.12
CA GLU A 608 5.55 54.14 -12.27
C GLU A 608 4.82 53.24 -11.21
N ASN A 609 4.62 51.97 -11.48
CA ASN A 609 3.81 51.06 -10.67
C ASN A 609 4.59 49.97 -9.95
N LEU A 610 5.65 49.47 -10.58
CA LEU A 610 6.37 48.30 -10.15
C LEU A 610 7.87 48.49 -10.12
N LEU A 611 8.54 47.80 -9.21
CA LEU A 611 10.00 47.69 -9.19
C LEU A 611 10.41 46.22 -9.08
N ILE A 612 11.49 45.84 -9.75
CA ILE A 612 12.11 44.52 -9.63
C ILE A 612 13.58 44.66 -9.22
N ARG A 613 13.98 43.86 -8.26
CA ARG A 613 15.35 43.86 -7.75
C ARG A 613 15.78 42.46 -7.33
N PRO A 614 17.07 42.11 -7.30
CA PRO A 614 17.55 40.88 -6.71
C PRO A 614 17.33 40.88 -5.18
N ALA A 615 17.29 39.65 -4.61
CA ALA A 615 17.27 39.49 -3.17
C ALA A 615 18.52 40.10 -2.51
N ARG A 616 18.36 40.81 -1.41
CA ARG A 616 19.45 41.49 -0.68
C ARG A 616 20.29 40.50 0.14
N SER A 617 19.65 39.42 0.62
CA SER A 617 20.29 38.43 1.46
C SER A 617 19.51 37.09 1.46
N ALA A 618 20.10 36.04 2.03
CA ALA A 618 19.46 34.76 2.20
C ALA A 618 18.25 34.84 3.14
N GLU A 619 18.37 35.65 4.20
CA GLU A 619 17.29 35.89 5.16
C GLU A 619 16.05 36.49 4.47
N GLU A 620 16.29 37.44 3.53
CA GLU A 620 15.20 38.06 2.75
C GLU A 620 14.48 37.02 1.88
N ILE A 621 15.19 36.09 1.24
CA ILE A 621 14.58 35.02 0.45
C ILE A 621 13.74 34.07 1.34
N VAL A 622 14.23 33.77 2.53
CA VAL A 622 13.46 32.95 3.51
C VAL A 622 12.19 33.67 3.97
N MET A 623 12.28 34.94 4.25
CA MET A 623 11.12 35.77 4.64
C MET A 623 10.11 35.93 3.52
N GLU A 624 10.58 36.10 2.27
CA GLU A 624 9.74 36.11 1.06
C GLU A 624 8.88 34.85 0.96
N GLY A 625 9.50 33.67 1.08
CA GLY A 625 8.79 32.39 1.05
C GLY A 625 7.78 32.23 2.18
N ARG A 626 8.06 32.77 3.37
CA ARG A 626 7.12 32.73 4.51
C ARG A 626 5.91 33.63 4.29
N ILE A 627 6.15 34.87 3.85
CA ILE A 627 5.07 35.87 3.68
C ILE A 627 4.16 35.49 2.52
N LEU A 628 4.75 35.03 1.42
CA LEU A 628 3.99 34.61 0.23
C LEU A 628 3.50 33.17 0.27
N HIS A 629 3.80 32.41 1.33
CA HIS A 629 3.43 31.00 1.48
C HIS A 629 3.83 30.12 0.29
N HIS A 630 5.10 30.25 -0.16
CA HIS A 630 5.67 29.39 -1.21
C HIS A 630 7.10 28.95 -0.89
N CYS A 631 7.63 28.02 -1.69
CA CYS A 631 8.85 27.26 -1.36
C CYS A 631 10.18 27.98 -1.59
N VAL A 632 10.20 29.24 -2.01
CA VAL A 632 11.44 29.95 -2.38
C VAL A 632 12.49 30.07 -1.26
N GLY A 633 12.05 30.04 0.01
CA GLY A 633 12.91 30.01 1.19
C GLY A 633 13.64 28.69 1.45
N GLY A 634 13.46 27.68 0.61
CA GLY A 634 14.10 26.37 0.72
C GLY A 634 15.56 26.38 0.28
N ASP A 635 16.37 25.47 0.84
CA ASP A 635 17.81 25.36 0.60
C ASP A 635 18.17 25.25 -0.90
N ASN A 636 17.34 24.59 -1.70
CA ASN A 636 17.59 24.46 -3.14
C ASN A 636 17.64 25.80 -3.88
N TYR A 637 16.75 26.75 -3.55
CA TYR A 637 16.75 28.09 -4.16
C TYR A 637 17.89 28.93 -3.62
N LEU A 638 18.16 28.83 -2.33
CA LEU A 638 19.29 29.53 -1.70
C LEU A 638 20.63 29.05 -2.27
N ASP A 639 20.83 27.75 -2.45
CA ASP A 639 22.04 27.19 -3.06
C ASP A 639 22.23 27.65 -4.49
N LYS A 640 21.19 27.58 -5.33
CA LYS A 640 21.27 28.05 -6.73
C LYS A 640 21.60 29.52 -6.82
N HIS A 641 20.98 30.36 -5.98
CA HIS A 641 21.26 31.78 -5.93
C HIS A 641 22.70 32.05 -5.46
N ASN A 642 23.14 31.38 -4.42
CA ASN A 642 24.46 31.52 -3.84
C ASN A 642 25.58 31.12 -4.82
N ARG A 643 25.35 30.06 -5.63
CA ARG A 643 26.28 29.59 -6.67
C ARG A 643 26.18 30.35 -7.98
N GLY A 644 25.20 31.23 -8.14
CA GLY A 644 24.98 31.97 -9.38
C GLY A 644 24.44 31.12 -10.53
N GLU A 645 23.68 30.07 -10.24
CA GLU A 645 23.00 29.23 -11.24
C GLU A 645 21.65 29.83 -11.65
N SER A 646 20.88 30.30 -10.68
CA SER A 646 19.67 31.11 -10.88
C SER A 646 19.59 32.18 -9.79
N TYR A 647 18.98 33.30 -10.10
CA TYR A 647 18.80 34.38 -9.13
C TYR A 647 17.32 34.57 -8.81
N ILE A 648 17.05 34.84 -7.54
CA ILE A 648 15.72 35.22 -7.06
C ILE A 648 15.64 36.75 -7.12
N LEU A 649 14.69 37.23 -7.91
CA LEU A 649 14.34 38.63 -8.02
C LEU A 649 13.01 38.88 -7.32
N MET A 650 12.89 39.99 -6.66
CA MET A 650 11.74 40.43 -5.90
C MET A 650 11.03 41.54 -6.63
N LEU A 651 9.84 41.25 -7.12
CA LEU A 651 8.98 42.26 -7.75
C LEU A 651 8.06 42.85 -6.67
N ARG A 652 8.01 44.18 -6.64
CA ARG A 652 7.31 44.95 -5.62
C ARG A 652 6.41 46.01 -6.29
N GLN A 653 5.38 46.41 -5.56
CA GLN A 653 4.60 47.59 -5.95
C GLN A 653 5.32 48.84 -5.48
N GLN A 654 5.36 49.89 -6.31
CA GLN A 654 5.96 51.17 -5.94
C GLN A 654 5.29 51.84 -4.74
N SER A 655 3.99 51.61 -4.56
CA SER A 655 3.23 52.07 -3.40
C SER A 655 3.74 51.50 -2.08
N ASP A 656 4.28 50.24 -2.10
CA ASP A 656 4.83 49.59 -0.93
C ASP A 656 6.01 48.67 -1.29
N PRO A 657 7.22 49.26 -1.50
CA PRO A 657 8.37 48.54 -2.04
C PRO A 657 9.01 47.51 -1.10
N GLU A 658 8.64 47.51 0.17
CA GLU A 658 9.11 46.49 1.13
C GLU A 658 8.17 45.32 1.31
N LEU A 659 6.89 45.42 0.89
CA LEU A 659 5.94 44.34 0.98
C LEU A 659 6.14 43.34 -0.15
N PRO A 660 6.29 42.02 0.15
CA PRO A 660 6.34 40.98 -0.87
C PRO A 660 5.10 40.95 -1.77
N TYR A 661 5.33 40.94 -3.09
CA TYR A 661 4.26 40.91 -4.07
C TYR A 661 4.38 39.72 -5.01
N ILE A 662 5.48 39.60 -5.75
CA ILE A 662 5.77 38.48 -6.65
C ILE A 662 7.27 38.15 -6.55
N THR A 663 7.57 36.86 -6.53
CA THR A 663 8.91 36.30 -6.62
C THR A 663 9.17 35.81 -8.03
N VAL A 664 10.31 36.16 -8.61
CA VAL A 664 10.72 35.75 -9.96
C VAL A 664 12.04 35.00 -9.88
N GLU A 665 12.13 33.79 -10.43
CA GLU A 665 13.39 33.07 -10.62
C GLU A 665 13.90 33.28 -12.05
N ILE A 666 15.13 33.78 -12.17
CA ILE A 666 15.79 33.99 -13.45
C ILE A 666 17.06 33.14 -13.57
N GLU A 667 17.28 32.53 -14.72
CA GLU A 667 18.48 31.73 -15.00
C GLU A 667 19.67 32.69 -15.26
N ALA A 668 20.75 32.49 -14.52
CA ALA A 668 21.90 33.43 -14.54
C ALA A 668 22.65 33.51 -15.88
N LYS A 669 22.70 32.43 -16.67
CA LYS A 669 23.44 32.35 -17.93
C LYS A 669 22.68 32.90 -19.14
N THR A 670 21.35 32.73 -19.14
CA THR A 670 20.50 33.01 -20.31
C THR A 670 19.59 34.21 -20.12
N ASP A 671 19.52 34.76 -18.90
CA ASP A 671 18.56 35.80 -18.48
C ASP A 671 17.09 35.39 -18.83
N ARG A 672 16.78 34.09 -18.74
CA ARG A 672 15.44 33.58 -18.98
C ARG A 672 14.72 33.41 -17.65
N ILE A 673 13.50 33.92 -17.54
CA ILE A 673 12.62 33.63 -16.39
C ILE A 673 12.27 32.14 -16.41
N ARG A 674 12.56 31.44 -15.33
CA ARG A 674 12.18 30.07 -15.11
C ARG A 674 10.75 29.95 -14.61
N GLN A 675 10.43 30.79 -13.62
CA GLN A 675 9.10 30.83 -13.01
C GLN A 675 8.89 32.13 -12.25
N TRP A 676 7.63 32.47 -12.01
CA TRP A 676 7.25 33.58 -11.16
C TRP A 676 5.90 33.30 -10.48
N TYR A 677 5.78 33.68 -9.21
CA TYR A 677 4.59 33.46 -8.40
C TYR A 677 4.43 34.53 -7.35
N GLY A 678 3.17 34.89 -7.03
CA GLY A 678 2.79 35.66 -5.86
C GLY A 678 2.35 34.77 -4.70
N ALA A 679 1.49 35.26 -3.82
CA ALA A 679 1.03 34.57 -2.65
C ALA A 679 0.31 33.24 -2.98
N ASN A 680 0.63 32.18 -2.21
CA ASN A 680 0.08 30.81 -2.35
C ASN A 680 0.26 30.23 -3.77
N ASP A 681 1.44 30.46 -4.36
CA ASP A 681 1.80 30.02 -5.73
C ASP A 681 0.81 30.50 -6.82
N LYS A 682 0.05 31.56 -6.57
CA LYS A 682 -0.85 32.15 -7.56
C LYS A 682 -0.12 33.16 -8.43
N LYS A 683 -0.62 33.34 -9.63
CA LYS A 683 -0.13 34.39 -10.56
C LYS A 683 -1.15 35.53 -10.62
N PRO A 684 -0.96 36.59 -9.85
CA PRO A 684 -1.87 37.73 -9.89
C PRO A 684 -1.77 38.45 -11.24
N ASP A 685 -2.91 38.78 -11.83
CA ASP A 685 -2.99 39.47 -13.13
C ASP A 685 -2.04 38.90 -14.20
N GLU A 686 -2.11 37.58 -14.40
CA GLU A 686 -1.12 36.80 -15.17
C GLU A 686 -0.80 37.44 -16.54
N LYS A 687 -1.81 37.92 -17.27
CA LYS A 687 -1.66 38.47 -18.62
C LYS A 687 -0.83 39.75 -18.62
N ASN A 688 -1.14 40.73 -17.76
CA ASN A 688 -0.44 41.97 -17.69
C ASN A 688 0.95 41.82 -17.07
N MET A 689 1.05 40.97 -16.06
CA MET A 689 2.30 40.67 -15.39
C MET A 689 3.29 39.96 -16.32
N GLN A 690 2.81 38.97 -17.10
CA GLN A 690 3.65 38.30 -18.09
C GLN A 690 4.19 39.32 -19.15
N LYS A 691 3.31 40.20 -19.63
CA LYS A 691 3.73 41.24 -20.57
C LYS A 691 4.78 42.17 -19.98
N TRP A 692 4.60 42.59 -18.71
CA TRP A 692 5.54 43.40 -17.98
C TRP A 692 6.92 42.72 -17.83
N LEU A 693 6.91 41.46 -17.46
CA LEU A 693 8.13 40.63 -17.33
C LEU A 693 8.82 40.41 -18.68
N ASP A 694 8.08 40.22 -19.75
CA ASP A 694 8.63 40.08 -21.11
C ASP A 694 9.32 41.40 -21.56
N ASP A 695 8.72 42.55 -21.27
CA ASP A 695 9.32 43.86 -21.55
C ASP A 695 10.57 44.13 -20.68
N TYR A 696 10.52 43.71 -19.41
CA TYR A 696 11.69 43.73 -18.54
C TYR A 696 12.85 42.91 -19.13
N ILE A 697 12.59 41.69 -19.57
CA ILE A 697 13.62 40.82 -20.17
C ILE A 697 14.17 41.41 -21.47
N LYS A 698 13.35 42.05 -22.32
CA LYS A 698 13.81 42.75 -23.53
C LYS A 698 14.77 43.88 -23.17
N LYS A 699 14.43 44.72 -22.18
CA LYS A 699 15.28 45.80 -21.70
C LYS A 699 16.57 45.30 -21.04
N LEU A 700 16.51 44.21 -20.29
CA LEU A 700 17.68 43.58 -19.70
C LEU A 700 18.67 43.11 -20.77
N LYS A 701 18.19 42.43 -21.82
CA LYS A 701 19.01 41.92 -22.92
C LYS A 701 19.57 43.01 -23.84
N SER A 702 18.87 44.11 -24.00
CA SER A 702 19.36 45.26 -24.80
C SER A 702 20.35 46.16 -24.06
N GLY A 703 20.60 45.87 -22.76
CA GLY A 703 21.48 46.70 -21.93
C GLY A 703 20.87 48.05 -21.54
N SER A 704 19.60 48.30 -21.87
CA SER A 704 18.95 49.60 -21.61
C SER A 704 18.58 49.85 -20.14
N LEU A 705 18.71 48.80 -19.29
CA LEU A 705 18.49 48.96 -17.83
C LEU A 705 19.59 49.76 -17.14
N ALA A 706 20.78 49.83 -17.71
CA ALA A 706 21.94 50.46 -17.08
C ALA A 706 21.97 52.01 -17.19
N ALA A 707 21.06 52.64 -17.96
CA ALA A 707 21.12 54.06 -18.31
C ALA A 707 20.40 55.03 -17.35
N GLY A 708 19.78 54.56 -16.25
CA GLY A 708 18.85 55.39 -15.47
C GLY A 708 19.07 55.46 -13.95
N ILE A 709 20.18 54.99 -13.36
CA ILE A 709 20.30 54.88 -11.90
C ILE A 709 21.08 56.06 -11.30
N THR A 710 20.38 57.14 -10.90
CA THR A 710 20.87 58.08 -9.90
C THR A 710 20.16 57.79 -8.58
N ILE A 711 20.86 57.17 -7.61
CA ILE A 711 20.26 56.71 -6.34
C ILE A 711 20.56 57.75 -5.25
N ARG A 712 19.49 58.25 -4.60
CA ARG A 712 19.59 58.92 -3.31
C ARG A 712 19.34 57.88 -2.20
N TYR A 713 20.40 57.52 -1.45
CA TYR A 713 20.28 56.74 -0.23
C TYR A 713 19.83 57.62 0.94
N LYS A 714 18.71 57.28 1.58
CA LYS A 714 18.42 57.63 2.97
C LYS A 714 18.61 56.42 3.83
N ALA A 715 19.35 56.56 4.92
CA ALA A 715 19.68 55.46 5.83
C ALA A 715 18.43 54.83 6.48
N GLU A 716 18.27 53.53 6.27
CA GLU A 716 17.19 52.74 6.84
C GLU A 716 17.70 51.97 8.05
N SER A 717 17.53 52.50 9.25
CA SER A 717 17.83 51.80 10.50
C SER A 717 16.63 51.58 11.43
N LYS A 718 15.41 51.93 11.02
CA LYS A 718 14.22 51.84 11.91
C LYS A 718 13.06 50.93 11.50
N MET A 719 13.01 50.40 10.27
CA MET A 719 11.83 49.64 9.81
C MET A 719 11.93 48.11 9.96
N ALA A 720 13.10 47.55 10.30
CA ALA A 720 13.23 46.11 10.55
C ALA A 720 12.50 45.65 11.81
N THR A 721 12.15 46.54 12.73
CA THR A 721 11.48 46.27 13.99
C THR A 721 9.95 46.20 13.86
N ASP A 722 9.35 46.84 12.88
CA ASP A 722 7.88 46.88 12.72
C ASP A 722 7.35 45.69 11.87
N ALA A 723 8.12 45.21 10.89
CA ALA A 723 7.76 43.95 10.18
C ALA A 723 7.77 42.73 11.11
N GLN A 724 8.57 42.75 12.18
CA GLN A 724 8.52 41.70 13.23
C GLN A 724 7.26 41.77 14.08
N ARG A 725 6.57 42.91 14.20
CA ARG A 725 5.33 43.03 14.98
C ARG A 725 4.10 42.54 14.25
N ILE A 726 4.09 42.54 12.93
CA ILE A 726 2.94 42.06 12.11
C ILE A 726 2.88 40.52 12.07
N CYS A 727 4.02 39.81 12.18
CA CYS A 727 4.07 38.34 12.21
C CYS A 727 3.63 37.67 13.52
N VAL A 728 3.27 38.43 14.56
CA VAL A 728 2.86 37.89 15.87
C VAL A 728 1.31 37.92 16.05
N ALA A 729 0.58 38.48 15.09
CA ALA A 729 -0.88 38.63 15.18
C ALA A 729 -1.68 37.84 14.11
N GLY A 730 -1.06 36.83 13.46
CA GLY A 730 -1.75 35.98 12.50
C GLY A 730 -1.50 34.51 12.76
#